data_353955179b109e681036faf86f40c131
#
_entry.id   353955179b109e681036faf86f40c131
#
_cell.length_a   1.000
_cell.length_b   1.000
_cell.length_c   1.000
_cell.angle_alpha   90.00
_cell.angle_beta   90.00
_cell.angle_gamma   90.00
#
_symmetry.space_group_name_H-M   'P 1'
#
loop_
_entity.id
_entity.type
_entity.pdbx_description
1 polymer ?
#
loop_
_entity_poly.entity_id
_entity_poly.type
_entity_poly.pdbx_seq_one_letter_code
_entity_poly.pdbx_strand_id
1 'polypeptide(L)'
;MKTELTAILWLASAAALSLAADAPPAFAAKPAAARVGESVRITFAADHETDVAVTLEDAEGGVIRHLAAGVLGANPPAPLKPGLAQALEWNGTADNGAPAAGGPFRVRVKLGMKPEFDSFLLFQPDATPDITSLAVGPNGEVYAFYHDPTANGNQGGVKLKVLDRQGRHLRQIIPFPAHLPYERVKATGAFQDDVGNLVPHCHNWHTLSFYPDTQLARGRSMSDFSQPAVDAQGRVYWIIEGGRLCAVDADGGIPYDTFLGPPLFPGASFPGGRPALAVSGDGKHLYAAGIRTAEDSWGKNSAPLPCVFRIDVGTRQADVFVGKLDQRGTEGALLAGPRGVAVAAGLLYVADPDAGRIAVFREADRSFAGEMKTTLPHIVQVHPATGAVYVVSYVPEDEPRPDGKCRIRDAHLLKFASYQDAKPLYQLPLPRTGLSPNDGTHRIALDAAADPPLLWAPGLPYARTGRRIACYRDTGTAFEAVAMPEPPEPWGDGPRDLLFDRARGELYVKVNGEQWHQLDEATCKPVRLVRFPKNEGGPYMGSSGAQLGLDSAGRYVTHCWGDRSGLMRWARDFKPLPWDGLATHRTDWGGMMTFQLNYMAIHRDEIYVIKPAEGPHHLDVYDFGLRHKRRAVWNVRRGSCPRVDARGNLYLTVPLRPPDRDFPAFFDGKLAKLPDSFRNLGEGHYWYTYMHGSIVKFPPEGGAFLWQETPREKNDLAGLPDALKAKPRAKFQYFRDGRYPHTPCEVQGAEWVRFGYSPYSETYNVGTPACMCEGTGFDVDPFGRVFFPNLCQFRIEVVDTNNNPIATFGRYGNQDSGGPAARGKAPDVPLAWPTYVAVSDTHAYVSDTVGLRVARVRLGACAEATCDIQEKE
;
A
#
# COMPACT_ATOMS: atom_id res chain seq x y z
N MET A 1 -19.36 -46.55 32.74
CA MET A 1 -19.94 -45.37 32.11
C MET A 1 -18.81 -44.67 31.34
N LYS A 2 -18.73 -44.93 30.03
CA LYS A 2 -17.75 -44.35 29.12
C LYS A 2 -18.35 -43.09 28.52
N THR A 3 -17.78 -41.96 28.80
CA THR A 3 -18.07 -40.69 28.15
C THR A 3 -17.08 -40.52 27.03
N GLU A 4 -17.50 -40.68 25.80
CA GLU A 4 -16.70 -40.38 24.62
C GLU A 4 -16.59 -38.87 24.46
N LEU A 5 -15.38 -38.36 24.67
CA LEU A 5 -14.97 -37.04 24.22
C LEU A 5 -14.67 -37.10 22.71
N THR A 6 -15.56 -36.60 21.91
CA THR A 6 -15.27 -36.33 20.51
C THR A 6 -14.44 -35.03 20.45
N ALA A 7 -13.13 -35.20 20.51
CA ALA A 7 -12.20 -34.11 20.21
C ALA A 7 -12.28 -33.83 18.71
N ILE A 8 -12.84 -32.68 18.35
CA ILE A 8 -12.70 -32.12 16.99
C ILE A 8 -11.24 -31.71 16.86
N LEU A 9 -10.45 -32.55 16.18
CA LEU A 9 -9.07 -32.29 15.83
C LEU A 9 -9.04 -31.16 14.77
N TRP A 10 -8.77 -29.96 15.23
CA TRP A 10 -8.28 -28.88 14.36
C TRP A 10 -6.78 -29.12 14.12
N LEU A 11 -6.46 -30.03 13.22
CA LEU A 11 -5.11 -30.16 12.67
C LEU A 11 -4.91 -28.98 11.70
N ALA A 12 -4.21 -27.95 12.18
CA ALA A 12 -3.48 -27.06 11.31
C ALA A 12 -2.37 -27.89 10.63
N SER A 13 -2.68 -28.64 9.59
CA SER A 13 -1.66 -29.24 8.73
C SER A 13 -0.97 -28.11 7.99
N ALA A 14 0.11 -27.61 8.60
CA ALA A 14 1.22 -27.03 7.86
C ALA A 14 1.91 -28.21 7.15
N ALA A 15 1.26 -28.80 6.17
CA ALA A 15 1.94 -29.57 5.17
C ALA A 15 2.76 -28.56 4.37
N ALA A 16 4.06 -28.49 4.66
CA ALA A 16 5.02 -28.03 3.69
C ALA A 16 4.76 -28.89 2.44
N LEU A 17 4.12 -28.33 1.43
CA LEU A 17 4.08 -28.92 0.10
C LEU A 17 5.54 -28.96 -0.37
N SER A 18 6.18 -30.12 -0.15
CA SER A 18 7.33 -30.55 -0.91
C SER A 18 6.89 -30.53 -2.37
N LEU A 19 7.36 -29.55 -3.11
CA LEU A 19 7.25 -29.49 -4.57
C LEU A 19 8.14 -30.59 -5.17
N ALA A 20 7.75 -31.85 -5.02
CA ALA A 20 7.91 -32.79 -6.10
C ALA A 20 6.93 -32.34 -7.17
N ALA A 21 7.39 -32.04 -8.38
CA ALA A 21 6.54 -31.68 -9.49
C ALA A 21 5.69 -32.92 -9.83
N ASP A 22 4.53 -33.05 -9.15
CA ASP A 22 3.52 -34.01 -9.55
C ASP A 22 3.06 -33.64 -10.95
N ALA A 23 2.80 -34.65 -11.78
CA ALA A 23 2.30 -34.42 -13.12
C ALA A 23 1.02 -33.55 -13.06
N PRO A 24 0.83 -32.61 -14.01
CA PRO A 24 -0.36 -31.78 -14.00
C PRO A 24 -1.62 -32.67 -14.03
N PRO A 25 -2.69 -32.32 -13.29
CA PRO A 25 -3.90 -33.12 -13.22
C PRO A 25 -4.53 -33.34 -14.58
N ALA A 26 -5.03 -34.55 -14.81
CA ALA A 26 -5.70 -34.96 -16.02
C ALA A 26 -7.03 -35.68 -15.72
N PHE A 27 -7.86 -35.83 -16.76
CA PHE A 27 -9.09 -36.58 -16.65
C PHE A 27 -8.80 -38.08 -16.71
N ALA A 28 -9.09 -38.84 -15.63
CA ALA A 28 -9.22 -40.28 -15.68
C ALA A 28 -10.47 -40.69 -16.43
N ALA A 29 -11.56 -39.88 -16.32
CA ALA A 29 -12.76 -39.99 -17.18
C ALA A 29 -13.21 -38.59 -17.58
N LYS A 30 -13.30 -38.31 -18.87
CA LYS A 30 -13.79 -37.03 -19.40
C LYS A 30 -15.25 -36.78 -18.99
N PRO A 31 -15.67 -35.50 -18.91
CA PRO A 31 -17.04 -35.17 -18.57
C PRO A 31 -18.04 -35.72 -19.60
N ALA A 32 -19.14 -36.24 -19.08
CA ALA A 32 -20.31 -36.66 -19.81
C ALA A 32 -21.58 -36.13 -19.12
N ALA A 33 -22.54 -35.66 -19.88
CA ALA A 33 -23.78 -35.11 -19.37
C ALA A 33 -25.00 -35.70 -20.11
N ALA A 34 -25.95 -36.20 -19.37
CA ALA A 34 -27.16 -36.78 -19.91
C ALA A 34 -28.40 -36.35 -19.11
N ARG A 35 -29.52 -36.12 -19.79
CA ARG A 35 -30.78 -35.81 -19.14
C ARG A 35 -31.33 -37.05 -18.44
N VAL A 36 -31.75 -36.91 -17.19
CA VAL A 36 -32.37 -37.94 -16.38
C VAL A 36 -33.63 -37.34 -15.73
N GLY A 37 -34.78 -37.57 -16.35
CA GLY A 37 -36.02 -36.89 -15.98
C GLY A 37 -35.94 -35.38 -16.23
N GLU A 38 -36.24 -34.59 -15.21
CA GLU A 38 -36.15 -33.12 -15.26
C GLU A 38 -34.73 -32.57 -15.00
N SER A 39 -33.80 -33.42 -14.57
CA SER A 39 -32.43 -33.04 -14.24
C SER A 39 -31.41 -33.51 -15.27
N VAL A 40 -30.23 -32.90 -15.27
CA VAL A 40 -29.07 -33.36 -16.03
C VAL A 40 -28.05 -33.96 -15.07
N ARG A 41 -27.66 -35.20 -15.34
CA ARG A 41 -26.60 -35.89 -14.61
C ARG A 41 -25.26 -35.66 -15.31
N ILE A 42 -24.27 -35.17 -14.57
CA ILE A 42 -22.93 -34.84 -15.05
C ILE A 42 -21.94 -35.75 -14.33
N THR A 43 -21.11 -36.48 -15.06
CA THR A 43 -20.10 -37.39 -14.51
C THR A 43 -18.72 -37.08 -15.07
N PHE A 44 -17.68 -37.18 -14.24
CA PHE A 44 -16.28 -37.10 -14.65
C PHE A 44 -15.38 -37.72 -13.54
N ALA A 45 -14.10 -37.91 -13.83
CA ALA A 45 -13.11 -38.31 -12.81
C ALA A 45 -11.76 -37.64 -13.08
N ALA A 46 -11.11 -37.19 -12.03
CA ALA A 46 -9.69 -36.77 -12.05
C ALA A 46 -8.77 -37.99 -11.81
N ASP A 47 -7.52 -37.91 -12.22
CA ASP A 47 -6.51 -38.96 -12.04
C ASP A 47 -5.86 -38.90 -10.63
N HIS A 48 -5.85 -37.74 -9.97
CA HIS A 48 -5.36 -37.56 -8.61
C HIS A 48 -6.09 -36.38 -7.92
N GLU A 49 -5.79 -36.16 -6.64
CA GLU A 49 -6.37 -35.05 -5.87
C GLU A 49 -6.00 -33.70 -6.50
N THR A 50 -6.99 -32.92 -6.86
CA THR A 50 -6.87 -31.60 -7.48
C THR A 50 -8.15 -30.79 -7.26
N ASP A 51 -8.09 -29.47 -7.46
CA ASP A 51 -9.30 -28.68 -7.52
C ASP A 51 -10.02 -28.87 -8.86
N VAL A 52 -11.34 -28.72 -8.81
CA VAL A 52 -12.22 -28.76 -9.96
C VAL A 52 -13.15 -27.55 -9.97
N ALA A 53 -13.54 -27.09 -11.16
CA ALA A 53 -14.64 -26.16 -11.36
C ALA A 53 -15.56 -26.68 -12.48
N VAL A 54 -16.87 -26.72 -12.21
CA VAL A 54 -17.91 -27.19 -13.14
C VAL A 54 -18.92 -26.09 -13.41
N THR A 55 -19.04 -25.70 -14.67
CA THR A 55 -19.98 -24.67 -15.14
C THR A 55 -20.94 -25.23 -16.21
N LEU A 56 -22.14 -24.63 -16.26
CA LEU A 56 -23.04 -24.75 -17.39
C LEU A 56 -22.94 -23.47 -18.22
N GLU A 57 -22.88 -23.64 -19.54
CA GLU A 57 -22.71 -22.52 -20.48
C GLU A 57 -23.88 -22.55 -21.49
N ASP A 58 -24.24 -21.37 -21.99
CA ASP A 58 -25.17 -21.19 -23.10
C ASP A 58 -24.51 -21.50 -24.46
N ALA A 59 -25.25 -21.30 -25.53
CA ALA A 59 -24.80 -21.55 -26.89
C ALA A 59 -23.60 -20.66 -27.28
N GLU A 60 -23.49 -19.44 -26.72
CA GLU A 60 -22.45 -18.45 -26.94
C GLU A 60 -21.22 -18.69 -26.04
N GLY A 61 -21.31 -19.61 -25.07
CA GLY A 61 -20.25 -19.92 -24.10
C GLY A 61 -20.28 -19.05 -22.84
N GLY A 62 -21.35 -18.30 -22.63
CA GLY A 62 -21.61 -17.56 -21.41
C GLY A 62 -21.94 -18.48 -20.24
N VAL A 63 -21.36 -18.27 -19.08
CA VAL A 63 -21.64 -19.07 -17.88
C VAL A 63 -23.02 -18.69 -17.33
N ILE A 64 -23.94 -19.68 -17.31
CA ILE A 64 -25.29 -19.53 -16.76
C ILE A 64 -25.40 -20.10 -15.34
N ARG A 65 -24.57 -21.11 -15.02
CA ARG A 65 -24.58 -21.76 -13.71
C ARG A 65 -23.16 -22.12 -13.25
N HIS A 66 -22.77 -21.65 -12.09
CA HIS A 66 -21.62 -22.14 -11.34
C HIS A 66 -22.07 -23.32 -10.47
N LEU A 67 -21.86 -24.54 -10.95
CA LEU A 67 -22.49 -25.72 -10.32
C LEU A 67 -21.70 -26.21 -9.11
N ALA A 68 -20.38 -26.38 -9.25
CA ALA A 68 -19.53 -26.90 -8.19
C ALA A 68 -18.07 -26.48 -8.41
N ALA A 69 -17.36 -26.16 -7.35
CA ALA A 69 -15.90 -26.09 -7.37
C ALA A 69 -15.32 -26.43 -5.98
N GLY A 70 -14.08 -26.94 -5.96
CA GLY A 70 -13.32 -27.25 -4.76
C GLY A 70 -12.34 -28.39 -5.00
N VAL A 71 -11.57 -28.72 -3.96
CA VAL A 71 -10.55 -29.77 -4.03
C VAL A 71 -11.19 -31.13 -3.87
N LEU A 72 -10.98 -32.01 -4.85
CA LEU A 72 -11.37 -33.42 -4.79
C LEU A 72 -10.49 -34.18 -3.82
N GLY A 73 -11.01 -35.21 -3.20
CA GLY A 73 -10.32 -36.04 -2.22
C GLY A 73 -11.18 -36.35 -1.00
N ALA A 74 -10.64 -36.19 0.19
CA ALA A 74 -11.33 -36.60 1.43
C ALA A 74 -12.40 -35.60 1.90
N ASN A 75 -12.22 -34.28 1.64
CA ASN A 75 -13.09 -33.21 2.17
C ASN A 75 -13.53 -32.21 1.10
N PRO A 76 -14.13 -32.64 -0.03
CA PRO A 76 -14.59 -31.71 -1.05
C PRO A 76 -15.82 -30.92 -0.53
N PRO A 77 -16.01 -29.68 -0.99
CA PRO A 77 -17.21 -28.93 -0.65
C PRO A 77 -18.42 -29.47 -1.43
N ALA A 78 -19.62 -29.47 -0.80
CA ALA A 78 -20.83 -29.83 -1.47
C ALA A 78 -21.07 -28.93 -2.72
N PRO A 79 -21.62 -29.42 -3.84
CA PRO A 79 -22.23 -30.76 -4.03
C PRO A 79 -21.22 -31.87 -4.41
N LEU A 80 -19.92 -31.56 -4.46
CA LEU A 80 -18.90 -32.58 -4.71
C LEU A 80 -18.93 -33.64 -3.59
N LYS A 81 -18.52 -34.86 -3.93
CA LYS A 81 -18.49 -35.99 -3.00
C LYS A 81 -17.06 -36.46 -2.76
N PRO A 82 -16.76 -37.06 -1.60
CA PRO A 82 -15.44 -37.63 -1.36
C PRO A 82 -15.02 -38.59 -2.48
N GLY A 83 -13.74 -38.49 -2.86
CA GLY A 83 -13.14 -39.25 -3.96
C GLY A 83 -12.91 -38.44 -5.23
N LEU A 84 -12.33 -39.08 -6.25
CA LEU A 84 -11.91 -38.43 -7.49
C LEU A 84 -12.99 -38.51 -8.60
N ALA A 85 -13.83 -39.54 -8.54
CA ALA A 85 -14.95 -39.69 -9.47
C ALA A 85 -16.19 -38.95 -8.94
N GLN A 86 -16.77 -38.12 -9.79
CA GLN A 86 -17.87 -37.24 -9.43
C GLN A 86 -19.14 -37.54 -10.25
N ALA A 87 -20.28 -37.35 -9.60
CA ALA A 87 -21.59 -37.40 -10.24
C ALA A 87 -22.43 -36.25 -9.66
N LEU A 88 -22.65 -35.23 -10.43
CA LEU A 88 -23.41 -34.03 -10.08
C LEU A 88 -24.77 -34.03 -10.79
N GLU A 89 -25.70 -33.27 -10.26
CA GLU A 89 -27.01 -33.05 -10.84
C GLU A 89 -27.26 -31.54 -11.03
N TRP A 90 -27.76 -31.18 -12.19
CA TRP A 90 -28.25 -29.85 -12.52
C TRP A 90 -29.75 -29.87 -12.77
N ASN A 91 -30.48 -29.04 -12.05
CA ASN A 91 -31.94 -28.96 -12.10
C ASN A 91 -32.50 -27.99 -13.16
N GLY A 92 -31.69 -27.55 -14.14
CA GLY A 92 -32.10 -26.63 -15.19
C GLY A 92 -32.22 -25.16 -14.76
N THR A 93 -31.69 -24.77 -13.57
CA THR A 93 -31.72 -23.36 -13.11
C THR A 93 -30.41 -22.66 -13.31
N ALA A 94 -30.46 -21.36 -13.60
CA ALA A 94 -29.34 -20.44 -13.60
C ALA A 94 -28.91 -20.05 -12.15
N ASP A 95 -27.83 -19.27 -11.98
CA ASP A 95 -27.34 -18.82 -10.66
C ASP A 95 -28.34 -17.99 -9.86
N ASN A 96 -29.23 -17.27 -10.54
CA ASN A 96 -30.30 -16.49 -9.93
C ASN A 96 -31.53 -17.33 -9.50
N GLY A 97 -31.48 -18.64 -9.71
CA GLY A 97 -32.56 -19.57 -9.42
C GLY A 97 -33.71 -19.60 -10.45
N ALA A 98 -33.67 -18.75 -11.48
CA ALA A 98 -34.64 -18.83 -12.57
C ALA A 98 -34.32 -20.01 -13.51
N PRO A 99 -35.32 -20.52 -14.28
CA PRO A 99 -35.04 -21.46 -15.34
C PRO A 99 -33.97 -20.92 -16.29
N ALA A 100 -33.03 -21.78 -16.66
CA ALA A 100 -31.95 -21.40 -17.59
C ALA A 100 -32.53 -21.14 -18.99
N ALA A 101 -32.01 -20.10 -19.65
CA ALA A 101 -32.37 -19.71 -21.01
C ALA A 101 -31.12 -19.67 -21.90
N GLY A 102 -31.28 -19.74 -23.23
CA GLY A 102 -30.13 -19.62 -24.15
C GLY A 102 -29.52 -20.98 -24.55
N GLY A 103 -30.27 -22.08 -24.46
CA GLY A 103 -29.81 -23.39 -24.96
C GLY A 103 -29.59 -23.45 -26.48
N PRO A 104 -28.81 -24.42 -26.95
CA PRO A 104 -28.36 -25.63 -26.23
C PRO A 104 -27.28 -25.35 -25.20
N PHE A 105 -27.31 -26.11 -24.09
CA PHE A 105 -26.39 -25.94 -22.99
C PHE A 105 -25.21 -26.93 -23.07
N ARG A 106 -24.06 -26.49 -22.60
CA ARG A 106 -22.84 -27.31 -22.45
C ARG A 106 -22.36 -27.34 -21.03
N VAL A 107 -21.74 -28.43 -20.67
CA VAL A 107 -21.03 -28.57 -19.40
C VAL A 107 -19.51 -28.35 -19.63
N ARG A 108 -18.89 -27.50 -18.88
CA ARG A 108 -17.44 -27.34 -18.85
C ARG A 108 -16.88 -27.78 -17.49
N VAL A 109 -15.85 -28.61 -17.53
CA VAL A 109 -15.13 -29.05 -16.35
C VAL A 109 -13.65 -28.64 -16.50
N LYS A 110 -13.15 -27.93 -15.51
CA LYS A 110 -11.75 -27.50 -15.39
C LYS A 110 -11.11 -28.24 -14.21
N LEU A 111 -9.89 -28.77 -14.39
CA LEU A 111 -9.08 -29.38 -13.33
C LEU A 111 -7.80 -28.60 -13.12
N GLY A 112 -7.42 -28.39 -11.87
CA GLY A 112 -6.20 -27.74 -11.46
C GLY A 112 -6.15 -26.27 -11.87
N MET A 113 -6.53 -25.36 -11.00
CA MET A 113 -6.44 -23.92 -11.25
C MET A 113 -5.00 -23.56 -11.57
N LYS A 114 -4.80 -22.90 -12.72
CA LYS A 114 -3.49 -22.44 -13.19
C LYS A 114 -3.50 -20.93 -13.39
N PRO A 115 -3.15 -20.15 -12.35
CA PRO A 115 -3.05 -18.71 -12.49
C PRO A 115 -1.86 -18.33 -13.37
N GLU A 116 -2.10 -17.46 -14.36
CA GLU A 116 -1.06 -16.98 -15.27
C GLU A 116 -1.14 -15.45 -15.37
N PHE A 117 0.01 -14.78 -15.22
CA PHE A 117 0.08 -13.33 -15.41
C PHE A 117 -0.36 -12.96 -16.83
N ASP A 118 -1.30 -12.03 -16.93
CA ASP A 118 -1.77 -11.51 -18.20
C ASP A 118 -1.20 -10.13 -18.49
N SER A 119 -1.51 -9.16 -17.64
CA SER A 119 -1.10 -7.77 -17.87
C SER A 119 -1.17 -6.93 -16.59
N PHE A 120 -0.62 -5.71 -16.66
CA PHE A 120 -0.89 -4.68 -15.69
C PHE A 120 -1.91 -3.69 -16.24
N LEU A 121 -2.97 -3.44 -15.47
CA LEU A 121 -3.94 -2.42 -15.78
C LEU A 121 -3.53 -1.11 -15.12
N LEU A 122 -3.84 -0.02 -15.83
CA LEU A 122 -3.64 1.33 -15.34
C LEU A 122 -2.17 1.59 -14.93
N PHE A 123 -1.22 0.87 -15.47
CA PHE A 123 0.20 0.97 -15.15
C PHE A 123 0.87 2.07 -15.98
N GLN A 124 1.49 3.00 -15.26
CA GLN A 124 2.21 4.11 -15.85
C GLN A 124 3.54 4.31 -15.11
N PRO A 125 4.63 3.77 -15.63
CA PRO A 125 5.92 3.82 -14.97
C PRO A 125 6.41 5.25 -14.75
N ASP A 126 6.09 6.20 -15.64
CA ASP A 126 6.47 7.60 -15.52
C ASP A 126 5.67 8.37 -14.46
N ALA A 127 4.51 7.83 -14.04
CA ALA A 127 3.76 8.44 -12.96
C ALA A 127 4.52 8.31 -11.62
N THR A 128 4.65 9.42 -10.92
CA THR A 128 5.16 9.45 -9.55
C THR A 128 4.14 10.13 -8.66
N PRO A 129 3.93 9.62 -7.45
CA PRO A 129 3.33 10.41 -6.39
C PRO A 129 4.15 11.67 -6.08
N ASP A 130 3.75 12.44 -5.07
CA ASP A 130 4.44 13.68 -4.73
C ASP A 130 5.92 13.44 -4.43
N ILE A 131 6.79 14.08 -5.23
CA ILE A 131 8.24 14.01 -5.03
C ILE A 131 8.59 14.87 -3.82
N THR A 132 9.25 14.27 -2.85
CA THR A 132 9.64 14.94 -1.60
C THR A 132 11.02 15.54 -1.66
N SER A 133 11.93 14.89 -2.39
CA SER A 133 13.30 15.33 -2.57
C SER A 133 13.92 14.70 -3.80
N LEU A 134 14.99 15.27 -4.31
CA LEU A 134 15.69 14.75 -5.46
C LEU A 134 17.18 15.10 -5.44
N ALA A 135 17.96 14.32 -6.18
CA ALA A 135 19.37 14.58 -6.46
C ALA A 135 19.68 14.17 -7.91
N VAL A 136 20.76 14.69 -8.46
CA VAL A 136 21.24 14.34 -9.79
C VAL A 136 22.57 13.62 -9.66
N GLY A 137 22.68 12.47 -10.31
CA GLY A 137 23.93 11.73 -10.41
C GLY A 137 24.87 12.30 -11.48
N PRO A 138 26.13 11.85 -11.51
CA PRO A 138 27.15 12.40 -12.39
C PRO A 138 26.87 12.22 -13.88
N ASN A 139 26.04 11.26 -14.25
CA ASN A 139 25.61 11.00 -15.65
C ASN A 139 24.29 11.69 -16.02
N GLY A 140 23.75 12.55 -15.14
CA GLY A 140 22.49 13.27 -15.34
C GLY A 140 21.23 12.47 -15.03
N GLU A 141 21.36 11.29 -14.44
CA GLU A 141 20.22 10.56 -13.90
C GLU A 141 19.63 11.29 -12.70
N VAL A 142 18.30 11.42 -12.66
CA VAL A 142 17.58 12.11 -11.59
C VAL A 142 17.03 11.09 -10.61
N TYR A 143 17.53 11.11 -9.39
CA TYR A 143 17.10 10.27 -8.27
C TYR A 143 15.97 10.98 -7.54
N ALA A 144 14.74 10.55 -7.78
CA ALA A 144 13.54 11.17 -7.25
C ALA A 144 12.95 10.36 -6.10
N PHE A 145 13.02 10.91 -4.89
CA PHE A 145 12.36 10.37 -3.71
C PHE A 145 10.91 10.81 -3.69
N TYR A 146 10.03 9.86 -3.54
CA TYR A 146 8.59 10.07 -3.42
C TYR A 146 8.02 9.18 -2.33
N HIS A 147 6.81 9.44 -1.91
CA HIS A 147 6.09 8.59 -0.99
C HIS A 147 4.79 8.10 -1.62
N ASP A 148 4.36 6.92 -1.18
CA ASP A 148 3.02 6.50 -1.52
C ASP A 148 2.06 7.39 -0.78
N PRO A 149 1.10 7.99 -1.47
CA PRO A 149 0.09 8.78 -0.82
C PRO A 149 -0.74 7.84 0.05
N THR A 150 -0.51 7.91 1.33
CA THR A 150 -1.41 7.35 2.32
C THR A 150 -2.60 8.28 2.49
N ALA A 151 -3.63 7.74 3.08
CA ALA A 151 -4.85 8.43 3.37
C ALA A 151 -4.68 9.83 3.97
N ASN A 152 -3.64 10.09 4.69
CA ASN A 152 -3.40 11.36 5.37
C ASN A 152 -2.33 12.25 4.69
N GLY A 153 -1.82 11.87 3.52
CA GLY A 153 -0.86 12.67 2.76
C GLY A 153 0.51 12.86 3.42
N ASN A 154 0.71 12.38 4.63
CA ASN A 154 1.85 12.69 5.48
C ASN A 154 2.63 11.47 5.96
N GLN A 155 2.28 10.26 5.53
CA GLN A 155 2.75 9.03 6.15
C GLN A 155 3.11 7.93 5.14
N GLY A 156 3.73 8.25 4.04
CA GLY A 156 4.22 7.25 3.08
C GLY A 156 5.64 6.79 3.40
N GLY A 157 5.96 5.53 3.12
CA GLY A 157 7.35 5.05 3.13
C GLY A 157 8.15 5.66 1.99
N VAL A 158 9.45 5.79 2.22
CA VAL A 158 10.36 6.30 1.21
C VAL A 158 10.43 5.34 0.02
N LYS A 159 10.21 5.87 -1.17
CA LYS A 159 10.41 5.19 -2.46
C LYS A 159 11.40 6.01 -3.29
N LEU A 160 12.11 5.36 -4.18
CA LEU A 160 13.11 6.01 -5.01
C LEU A 160 13.05 5.49 -6.44
N LYS A 161 12.78 6.40 -7.37
CA LYS A 161 12.89 6.17 -8.81
C LYS A 161 14.09 6.92 -9.37
N VAL A 162 14.62 6.38 -10.44
CA VAL A 162 15.61 7.04 -11.27
C VAL A 162 14.97 7.41 -12.60
N LEU A 163 15.09 8.67 -12.98
CA LEU A 163 14.54 9.23 -14.21
C LEU A 163 15.67 9.67 -15.13
N ASP A 164 15.40 9.70 -16.44
CA ASP A 164 16.31 10.32 -17.42
C ASP A 164 16.15 11.85 -17.43
N ARG A 165 16.97 12.52 -18.26
CA ARG A 165 16.92 13.98 -18.48
C ARG A 165 15.62 14.48 -19.11
N GLN A 166 14.77 13.59 -19.60
CA GLN A 166 13.44 13.89 -20.14
C GLN A 166 12.35 13.64 -19.09
N GLY A 167 12.72 13.27 -17.85
CA GLY A 167 11.77 12.94 -16.77
C GLY A 167 11.08 11.58 -16.92
N ARG A 168 11.57 10.71 -17.83
CA ARG A 168 10.99 9.37 -18.04
C ARG A 168 11.63 8.37 -17.09
N HIS A 169 10.85 7.42 -16.67
CA HIS A 169 11.28 6.35 -15.77
C HIS A 169 12.41 5.50 -16.39
N LEU A 170 13.49 5.34 -15.65
CA LEU A 170 14.58 4.42 -16.00
C LEU A 170 14.53 3.14 -15.16
N ARG A 171 14.37 3.27 -13.85
CA ARG A 171 14.31 2.16 -12.88
C ARG A 171 13.81 2.60 -11.51
N GLN A 172 13.29 1.65 -10.75
CA GLN A 172 12.98 1.82 -9.33
C GLN A 172 14.04 1.08 -8.49
N ILE A 173 14.63 1.75 -7.53
CA ILE A 173 15.66 1.19 -6.65
C ILE A 173 15.24 1.12 -5.18
N ILE A 174 14.18 1.82 -4.79
CA ILE A 174 13.45 1.60 -3.54
C ILE A 174 11.95 1.51 -3.85
N PRO A 175 11.30 0.39 -3.56
CA PRO A 175 11.85 -0.87 -3.04
C PRO A 175 12.80 -1.56 -4.02
N PHE A 176 13.72 -2.36 -3.49
CA PHE A 176 14.79 -2.97 -4.27
C PHE A 176 14.28 -3.92 -5.37
N PRO A 177 15.00 -4.07 -6.49
CA PRO A 177 14.62 -5.00 -7.54
C PRO A 177 14.64 -6.46 -7.08
N ALA A 178 13.63 -7.23 -7.49
CA ALA A 178 13.46 -8.64 -7.08
C ALA A 178 14.56 -9.58 -7.59
N HIS A 179 15.31 -9.20 -8.62
CA HIS A 179 16.39 -9.99 -9.20
C HIS A 179 17.76 -9.85 -8.48
N LEU A 180 17.84 -8.94 -7.49
CA LEU A 180 19.08 -8.79 -6.74
C LEU A 180 19.39 -10.04 -5.92
N PRO A 181 20.68 -10.40 -5.77
CA PRO A 181 21.08 -11.45 -4.83
C PRO A 181 20.68 -11.07 -3.38
N TYR A 182 20.28 -12.06 -2.59
CA TYR A 182 19.92 -11.88 -1.18
C TYR A 182 20.99 -11.11 -0.39
N GLU A 183 22.27 -11.44 -0.63
CA GLU A 183 23.40 -10.78 0.05
C GLU A 183 23.46 -9.27 -0.16
N ARG A 184 22.90 -8.77 -1.28
CA ARG A 184 22.85 -7.33 -1.58
C ARG A 184 21.74 -6.60 -0.82
N VAL A 185 20.75 -7.32 -0.28
CA VAL A 185 19.56 -6.73 0.35
C VAL A 185 19.28 -7.24 1.76
N LYS A 186 20.01 -8.25 2.24
CA LYS A 186 19.82 -8.85 3.58
C LYS A 186 19.85 -7.81 4.71
N ALA A 187 20.63 -6.75 4.54
CA ALA A 187 20.72 -5.65 5.50
C ALA A 187 19.40 -4.90 5.72
N THR A 188 18.42 -5.03 4.82
CA THR A 188 17.05 -4.53 5.02
C THR A 188 16.18 -5.45 5.87
N GLY A 189 16.69 -6.61 6.30
CA GLY A 189 15.91 -7.63 6.98
C GLY A 189 15.09 -8.51 6.04
N ALA A 190 15.36 -8.47 4.74
CA ALA A 190 14.70 -9.35 3.77
C ALA A 190 14.89 -10.84 4.14
N PHE A 191 13.91 -11.64 3.77
CA PHE A 191 13.95 -13.11 3.89
C PHE A 191 14.16 -13.76 2.53
N GLN A 192 14.33 -15.08 2.54
CA GLN A 192 14.15 -15.93 1.38
C GLN A 192 13.02 -16.93 1.65
N ASP A 193 12.25 -17.23 0.60
CA ASP A 193 11.33 -18.35 0.64
C ASP A 193 12.10 -19.68 0.46
N ASP A 194 11.37 -20.80 0.50
CA ASP A 194 11.98 -22.14 0.48
C ASP A 194 12.64 -22.49 -0.89
N VAL A 195 12.39 -21.68 -1.92
CA VAL A 195 13.00 -21.81 -3.25
C VAL A 195 13.98 -20.68 -3.58
N GLY A 196 14.32 -19.84 -2.59
CA GLY A 196 15.36 -18.81 -2.70
C GLY A 196 14.90 -17.48 -3.25
N ASN A 197 13.60 -17.23 -3.46
CA ASN A 197 13.12 -15.91 -3.86
C ASN A 197 13.19 -14.92 -2.71
N LEU A 198 13.41 -13.65 -3.04
CA LEU A 198 13.40 -12.57 -2.06
C LEU A 198 11.99 -12.33 -1.53
N VAL A 199 11.90 -12.17 -0.23
CA VAL A 199 10.71 -11.76 0.50
C VAL A 199 11.09 -10.55 1.36
N PRO A 200 10.80 -9.32 0.93
CA PRO A 200 11.07 -8.14 1.72
C PRO A 200 10.40 -8.20 3.09
N HIS A 201 11.10 -7.74 4.10
CA HIS A 201 10.50 -7.51 5.40
C HIS A 201 9.63 -6.26 5.34
N CYS A 202 8.34 -6.39 5.66
CA CYS A 202 7.43 -5.25 5.72
C CYS A 202 7.62 -4.53 7.06
N HIS A 203 8.47 -3.51 7.10
CA HIS A 203 8.84 -2.82 8.34
C HIS A 203 7.73 -1.97 8.91
N ASN A 204 6.97 -1.36 8.05
CA ASN A 204 5.92 -0.46 8.49
C ASN A 204 4.74 -0.51 7.53
N TRP A 205 3.63 -1.03 8.02
CA TRP A 205 2.38 -1.08 7.29
C TRP A 205 1.83 0.32 6.99
N HIS A 206 1.93 1.24 7.93
CA HIS A 206 1.41 2.60 7.75
C HIS A 206 2.10 3.38 6.65
N THR A 207 3.40 3.13 6.48
CA THR A 207 4.22 3.83 5.49
C THR A 207 4.45 2.99 4.24
N LEU A 208 3.87 1.79 4.15
CA LEU A 208 4.11 0.84 3.06
C LEU A 208 5.61 0.63 2.84
N SER A 209 6.38 0.47 3.92
CA SER A 209 7.83 0.49 3.87
C SER A 209 8.45 -0.89 3.98
N PHE A 210 9.42 -1.16 3.11
CA PHE A 210 10.31 -2.33 3.16
C PHE A 210 11.67 -2.01 3.79
N TYR A 211 11.83 -0.81 4.29
CA TYR A 211 13.07 -0.32 4.89
C TYR A 211 12.76 0.13 6.31
N PRO A 212 13.70 -0.04 7.24
CA PRO A 212 13.51 0.39 8.61
C PRO A 212 13.55 1.92 8.72
N ASP A 213 12.41 2.54 8.48
CA ASP A 213 12.18 3.98 8.60
C ASP A 213 11.15 4.30 9.68
N THR A 214 11.16 3.53 10.75
CA THR A 214 10.13 3.45 11.79
C THR A 214 9.64 4.78 12.35
N GLN A 215 10.35 5.85 12.12
CA GLN A 215 10.08 7.11 12.79
C GLN A 215 9.27 8.10 11.97
N LEU A 216 9.11 7.86 10.67
CA LEU A 216 8.11 8.55 9.86
C LEU A 216 6.68 8.24 10.32
N ALA A 217 6.50 7.16 11.09
CA ALA A 217 5.22 6.72 11.63
C ALA A 217 4.60 7.63 12.70
N ARG A 218 5.29 8.66 13.18
CA ARG A 218 4.79 9.53 14.26
C ARG A 218 4.00 10.75 13.79
N GLY A 219 3.38 10.69 12.62
CA GLY A 219 2.48 11.76 12.15
C GLY A 219 3.22 13.01 11.67
N ARG A 220 4.46 12.85 11.20
CA ARG A 220 5.26 13.94 10.67
C ARG A 220 5.22 13.96 9.15
N SER A 221 5.22 15.16 8.65
CA SER A 221 5.15 15.43 7.21
C SER A 221 6.39 14.87 6.50
N MET A 222 6.19 14.20 5.36
CA MET A 222 7.26 13.85 4.42
C MET A 222 8.03 15.06 3.91
N SER A 223 7.51 16.26 4.19
CA SER A 223 8.22 17.52 3.99
C SER A 223 9.54 17.59 4.76
N ASP A 224 9.74 16.73 5.75
CA ASP A 224 10.93 16.68 6.62
C ASP A 224 12.02 15.73 6.11
N PHE A 225 11.89 15.17 4.92
CA PHE A 225 12.91 14.32 4.31
C PHE A 225 14.19 15.11 3.97
N SER A 226 15.36 14.49 4.16
CA SER A 226 16.64 15.13 3.85
C SER A 226 16.77 15.42 2.34
N GLN A 227 17.56 16.43 2.00
CA GLN A 227 18.06 16.54 0.63
C GLN A 227 19.17 15.50 0.45
N PRO A 228 18.99 14.52 -0.46
CA PRO A 228 19.97 13.46 -0.65
C PRO A 228 21.21 13.95 -1.39
N ALA A 229 22.27 13.16 -1.31
CA ALA A 229 23.47 13.32 -2.12
C ALA A 229 23.73 12.05 -2.92
N VAL A 230 24.32 12.17 -4.11
CA VAL A 230 24.70 11.05 -4.97
C VAL A 230 26.20 11.17 -5.24
N ASP A 231 26.94 10.07 -5.05
CA ASP A 231 28.37 10.04 -5.33
C ASP A 231 28.68 9.70 -6.81
N ALA A 232 29.97 9.68 -7.14
CA ALA A 232 30.43 9.41 -8.50
C ALA A 232 30.08 7.99 -9.01
N GLN A 233 29.75 7.07 -8.12
CA GLN A 233 29.33 5.70 -8.44
C GLN A 233 27.80 5.56 -8.56
N GLY A 234 27.05 6.64 -8.32
CA GLY A 234 25.59 6.64 -8.32
C GLY A 234 24.98 6.12 -7.02
N ARG A 235 25.78 5.96 -5.96
CA ARG A 235 25.25 5.61 -4.63
C ARG A 235 24.57 6.83 -4.04
N VAL A 236 23.37 6.61 -3.51
CA VAL A 236 22.49 7.64 -2.94
C VAL A 236 22.54 7.59 -1.43
N TYR A 237 22.74 8.74 -0.81
CA TYR A 237 22.81 8.91 0.65
C TYR A 237 21.69 9.83 1.14
N TRP A 238 21.09 9.50 2.27
CA TRP A 238 20.15 10.37 2.96
C TRP A 238 20.19 10.12 4.48
N ILE A 239 19.68 11.07 5.24
CA ILE A 239 19.57 10.96 6.69
C ILE A 239 18.09 10.80 7.04
N ILE A 240 17.79 9.79 7.85
CA ILE A 240 16.45 9.56 8.41
C ILE A 240 16.33 10.17 9.81
N GLU A 241 15.12 10.22 10.32
CA GLU A 241 14.84 10.62 11.70
C GLU A 241 15.69 9.79 12.68
N GLY A 242 16.11 10.39 13.79
CA GLY A 242 17.09 9.80 14.70
C GLY A 242 18.55 9.96 14.26
N GLY A 243 18.80 10.71 13.17
CA GLY A 243 20.15 11.07 12.73
C GLY A 243 20.98 9.90 12.26
N ARG A 244 20.39 9.00 11.47
CA ARG A 244 21.08 7.83 10.94
C ARG A 244 21.28 7.98 9.44
N LEU A 245 22.50 7.69 8.96
CA LEU A 245 22.81 7.66 7.54
C LEU A 245 22.32 6.36 6.92
N CYS A 246 21.52 6.48 5.88
CA CYS A 246 21.13 5.39 4.98
C CYS A 246 21.75 5.58 3.61
N ALA A 247 21.99 4.49 2.91
CA ALA A 247 22.45 4.51 1.52
C ALA A 247 21.94 3.31 0.73
N VAL A 248 21.81 3.52 -0.58
CA VAL A 248 21.58 2.47 -1.57
C VAL A 248 22.51 2.67 -2.76
N ASP A 249 22.95 1.58 -3.34
CA ASP A 249 23.69 1.61 -4.61
C ASP A 249 22.75 1.91 -5.78
N ALA A 250 23.32 2.28 -6.92
CA ALA A 250 22.57 2.63 -8.14
C ALA A 250 21.66 1.52 -8.66
N ASP A 251 21.91 0.28 -8.28
CA ASP A 251 21.10 -0.91 -8.61
C ASP A 251 20.05 -1.25 -7.53
N GLY A 252 20.05 -0.54 -6.40
CA GLY A 252 19.14 -0.80 -5.26
C GLY A 252 19.74 -1.72 -4.17
N GLY A 253 20.97 -2.19 -4.33
CA GLY A 253 21.68 -2.94 -3.30
C GLY A 253 22.06 -2.07 -2.10
N ILE A 254 22.27 -2.68 -0.94
CA ILE A 254 22.68 -2.00 0.29
C ILE A 254 24.20 -2.09 0.42
N PRO A 255 24.92 -0.95 0.49
CA PRO A 255 26.38 -0.95 0.52
C PRO A 255 26.97 -1.33 1.89
N TYR A 256 26.14 -1.49 2.92
CA TYR A 256 26.57 -1.74 4.29
C TYR A 256 25.99 -3.05 4.84
N ASP A 257 26.65 -3.61 5.86
CA ASP A 257 26.16 -4.81 6.56
C ASP A 257 24.84 -4.57 7.31
N THR A 258 24.56 -3.31 7.67
CA THR A 258 23.30 -2.89 8.28
C THR A 258 22.75 -1.69 7.55
N PHE A 259 21.46 -1.72 7.22
CA PHE A 259 20.80 -0.58 6.56
C PHE A 259 20.83 0.67 7.45
N LEU A 260 20.43 0.51 8.71
CA LEU A 260 20.50 1.60 9.68
C LEU A 260 21.92 1.75 10.24
N GLY A 261 22.52 2.88 9.98
CA GLY A 261 23.79 3.27 10.60
C GLY A 261 23.66 3.57 12.10
N PRO A 262 24.77 3.80 12.80
CA PRO A 262 24.75 4.31 14.17
C PRO A 262 24.11 5.70 14.23
N PRO A 263 23.61 6.16 15.40
CA PRO A 263 23.25 7.56 15.57
C PRO A 263 24.48 8.46 15.31
N LEU A 264 24.35 9.38 14.35
CA LEU A 264 25.46 10.25 13.93
C LEU A 264 25.68 11.41 14.90
N PHE A 265 24.63 11.85 15.57
CA PHE A 265 24.60 13.10 16.34
C PHE A 265 24.08 12.83 17.74
N PRO A 266 24.96 12.44 18.71
CA PRO A 266 24.56 12.17 20.08
C PRO A 266 23.84 13.37 20.70
N GLY A 267 22.67 13.14 21.30
CA GLY A 267 21.86 14.21 21.90
C GLY A 267 21.04 15.05 20.91
N ALA A 268 21.20 14.82 19.61
CA ALA A 268 20.35 15.42 18.60
C ALA A 268 19.24 14.46 18.21
N SER A 269 17.99 14.88 18.27
CA SER A 269 16.89 14.20 17.63
C SER A 269 16.31 15.09 16.53
N PHE A 270 15.59 14.49 15.59
CA PHE A 270 15.06 15.18 14.42
C PHE A 270 13.57 15.38 14.48
N PRO A 271 13.02 16.18 15.32
CA PRO A 271 11.68 16.62 15.06
C PRO A 271 11.73 17.80 14.09
N GLY A 272 11.44 17.54 12.82
CA GLY A 272 11.28 18.58 11.80
C GLY A 272 12.55 19.21 11.24
N GLY A 273 13.68 18.50 11.26
CA GLY A 273 14.90 18.90 10.55
C GLY A 273 14.91 18.39 9.11
N ARG A 274 15.40 19.20 8.20
CA ARG A 274 15.59 18.83 6.79
C ARG A 274 17.06 18.91 6.44
N PRO A 275 17.88 17.96 6.91
CA PRO A 275 19.30 18.00 6.64
C PRO A 275 19.55 17.98 5.13
N ALA A 276 20.49 18.82 4.69
CA ALA A 276 21.01 18.77 3.34
C ALA A 276 22.37 18.10 3.35
N LEU A 277 22.61 17.26 2.35
CA LEU A 277 23.86 16.54 2.17
C LEU A 277 24.58 16.99 0.91
N ALA A 278 25.91 16.99 0.97
CA ALA A 278 26.80 17.12 -0.19
C ALA A 278 27.97 16.16 -0.08
N VAL A 279 28.36 15.51 -1.17
CA VAL A 279 29.54 14.63 -1.23
C VAL A 279 30.80 15.49 -1.27
N SER A 280 31.84 15.13 -0.51
CA SER A 280 33.15 15.77 -0.56
C SER A 280 33.84 15.58 -1.91
N GLY A 281 34.78 16.46 -2.25
CA GLY A 281 35.50 16.36 -3.54
C GLY A 281 36.26 15.05 -3.74
N ASP A 282 36.67 14.37 -2.67
CA ASP A 282 37.34 13.06 -2.70
C ASP A 282 36.38 11.85 -2.64
N GLY A 283 35.09 12.10 -2.47
CA GLY A 283 34.06 11.07 -2.37
C GLY A 283 34.05 10.25 -1.08
N LYS A 284 34.89 10.56 -0.11
CA LYS A 284 35.04 9.79 1.15
C LYS A 284 34.17 10.28 2.28
N HIS A 285 33.63 11.49 2.16
CA HIS A 285 32.83 12.12 3.20
C HIS A 285 31.56 12.72 2.63
N LEU A 286 30.61 12.92 3.54
CA LEU A 286 29.42 13.74 3.31
C LEU A 286 29.46 14.93 4.26
N TYR A 287 29.07 16.08 3.77
CA TYR A 287 28.79 17.24 4.60
C TYR A 287 27.30 17.32 4.87
N ALA A 288 26.92 17.58 6.11
CA ALA A 288 25.53 17.65 6.55
C ALA A 288 25.24 18.97 7.28
N ALA A 289 24.27 19.73 6.78
CA ALA A 289 23.72 20.92 7.44
C ALA A 289 22.25 20.76 7.75
N GLY A 290 21.68 21.66 8.56
CA GLY A 290 20.26 21.62 8.94
C GLY A 290 19.91 20.63 10.04
N ILE A 291 20.91 20.11 10.74
CA ILE A 291 20.75 19.23 11.88
C ILE A 291 20.16 20.01 13.05
N ARG A 292 19.13 19.49 13.73
CA ARG A 292 18.45 20.16 14.84
C ARG A 292 18.51 19.33 16.12
N THR A 293 18.48 19.99 17.28
CA THR A 293 18.25 19.36 18.57
C THR A 293 16.75 19.27 18.83
N ALA A 294 16.30 18.18 19.48
CA ALA A 294 14.94 18.09 19.94
C ALA A 294 14.77 18.83 21.26
N GLU A 295 13.80 19.74 21.31
CA GLU A 295 13.33 20.32 22.56
C GLU A 295 11.96 19.77 22.99
N ASP A 296 11.15 19.25 22.06
CA ASP A 296 9.89 18.60 22.35
C ASP A 296 9.54 17.49 21.33
N SER A 297 8.56 16.66 21.68
CA SER A 297 8.09 15.57 20.81
C SER A 297 7.43 16.02 19.49
N TRP A 298 7.22 17.33 19.33
CA TRP A 298 6.59 17.93 18.14
C TRP A 298 7.55 18.84 17.36
N GLY A 299 8.77 19.02 17.79
CA GLY A 299 9.79 19.80 17.10
C GLY A 299 9.49 21.29 16.95
N LYS A 300 8.57 21.83 17.74
CA LYS A 300 8.07 23.20 17.54
C LYS A 300 9.11 24.28 17.83
N ASN A 301 10.16 23.98 18.60
CA ASN A 301 11.13 24.96 19.07
C ASN A 301 12.58 24.62 18.77
N SER A 302 12.84 23.58 17.96
CA SER A 302 14.21 23.18 17.65
C SER A 302 14.87 24.13 16.65
N ALA A 303 15.98 24.72 17.00
CA ALA A 303 16.81 25.50 16.09
C ALA A 303 17.87 24.62 15.42
N PRO A 304 18.29 24.91 14.17
CA PRO A 304 19.43 24.22 13.57
C PRO A 304 20.68 24.39 14.41
N LEU A 305 21.52 23.35 14.53
CA LEU A 305 22.84 23.46 15.13
C LEU A 305 23.71 24.40 14.29
N PRO A 306 24.50 25.30 14.90
CA PRO A 306 25.27 26.32 14.18
C PRO A 306 26.59 25.76 13.63
N CYS A 307 26.53 24.59 13.01
CA CYS A 307 27.68 23.90 12.45
C CYS A 307 27.29 23.03 11.27
N VAL A 308 28.27 22.65 10.47
CA VAL A 308 28.17 21.60 9.46
C VAL A 308 28.98 20.41 9.95
N PHE A 309 28.37 19.24 9.87
CA PHE A 309 29.03 17.98 10.19
C PHE A 309 29.68 17.38 8.95
N ARG A 310 30.79 16.68 9.16
CA ARG A 310 31.41 15.79 8.19
C ARG A 310 31.15 14.35 8.63
N ILE A 311 30.67 13.52 7.71
CA ILE A 311 30.35 12.10 7.95
C ILE A 311 31.28 11.28 7.06
N ASP A 312 32.08 10.40 7.65
CA ASP A 312 32.84 9.40 6.90
C ASP A 312 31.91 8.33 6.35
N VAL A 313 31.92 8.12 5.02
CA VAL A 313 30.97 7.20 4.36
C VAL A 313 31.28 5.75 4.66
N GLY A 314 32.52 5.37 5.00
CA GLY A 314 32.91 4.01 5.31
C GLY A 314 32.49 3.59 6.71
N THR A 315 32.78 4.41 7.71
CA THR A 315 32.51 4.13 9.12
C THR A 315 31.15 4.62 9.58
N ARG A 316 30.53 5.53 8.83
CA ARG A 316 29.30 6.24 9.21
C ARG A 316 29.42 6.95 10.56
N GLN A 317 30.56 7.56 10.83
CA GLN A 317 30.78 8.41 11.99
C GLN A 317 30.82 9.87 11.57
N ALA A 318 30.39 10.76 12.47
CA ALA A 318 30.34 12.20 12.20
C ALA A 318 31.17 13.00 13.17
N ASP A 319 31.84 14.05 12.67
CA ASP A 319 32.53 15.10 13.45
C ASP A 319 32.05 16.49 12.98
N VAL A 320 32.24 17.52 13.83
CA VAL A 320 32.00 18.90 13.41
C VAL A 320 33.10 19.32 12.44
N PHE A 321 32.69 19.75 11.25
CA PHE A 321 33.64 20.20 10.21
C PHE A 321 33.90 21.69 10.32
N VAL A 322 32.84 22.53 10.26
CA VAL A 322 32.92 24.00 10.41
C VAL A 322 31.79 24.51 11.30
N GLY A 323 31.96 25.70 11.85
CA GLY A 323 31.08 26.24 12.89
C GLY A 323 31.41 25.65 14.27
N LYS A 324 30.54 25.91 15.26
CA LYS A 324 30.68 25.42 16.64
C LYS A 324 29.32 25.04 17.20
N LEU A 325 29.22 23.95 17.94
CA LEU A 325 27.97 23.48 18.54
C LEU A 325 27.32 24.46 19.52
N ASP A 326 28.13 25.17 20.26
CA ASP A 326 27.77 26.01 21.39
C ASP A 326 27.84 27.52 21.11
N GLN A 327 28.22 27.90 19.89
CA GLN A 327 28.44 29.32 19.56
C GLN A 327 27.83 29.67 18.20
N ARG A 328 26.80 30.50 18.20
CA ARG A 328 26.20 31.08 16.99
C ARG A 328 26.91 32.39 16.62
N GLY A 329 26.98 32.67 15.33
CA GLY A 329 27.48 33.95 14.83
C GLY A 329 27.13 34.17 13.38
N THR A 330 27.07 35.42 12.99
CA THR A 330 26.63 35.87 11.65
C THR A 330 27.78 36.29 10.75
N GLU A 331 29.03 36.21 11.23
CA GLU A 331 30.21 36.67 10.53
C GLU A 331 31.35 35.64 10.56
N GLY A 332 32.21 35.72 9.56
CA GLY A 332 33.43 34.89 9.47
C GLY A 332 33.10 33.40 9.49
N ALA A 333 33.89 32.62 10.24
CA ALA A 333 33.78 31.16 10.34
C ALA A 333 32.65 30.67 11.24
N LEU A 334 31.97 31.55 11.98
CA LEU A 334 30.82 31.17 12.81
C LEU A 334 29.55 31.05 11.93
N LEU A 335 28.65 30.18 12.30
CA LEU A 335 27.36 29.94 11.62
C LEU A 335 26.21 30.26 12.58
N ALA A 336 25.12 30.79 12.04
CA ALA A 336 23.92 31.09 12.83
C ALA A 336 22.86 29.97 12.77
N GLY A 337 22.56 29.45 11.57
CA GLY A 337 21.55 28.41 11.39
C GLY A 337 21.65 27.77 9.99
N PRO A 338 22.74 27.03 9.71
CA PRO A 338 23.00 26.47 8.37
C PRO A 338 21.91 25.48 7.97
N ARG A 339 21.52 25.53 6.69
CA ARG A 339 20.46 24.66 6.16
C ARG A 339 20.81 23.92 4.88
N GLY A 340 21.55 24.53 3.96
CA GLY A 340 21.97 23.95 2.69
C GLY A 340 23.46 23.84 2.59
N VAL A 341 23.97 22.83 1.88
CA VAL A 341 25.38 22.64 1.59
C VAL A 341 25.58 22.21 0.13
N ALA A 342 26.70 22.66 -0.46
CA ALA A 342 27.19 22.18 -1.73
C ALA A 342 28.72 22.15 -1.72
N VAL A 343 29.33 21.31 -2.55
CA VAL A 343 30.77 21.20 -2.73
C VAL A 343 31.13 21.39 -4.19
N ALA A 344 32.09 22.25 -4.45
CA ALA A 344 32.67 22.41 -5.78
C ALA A 344 34.11 22.94 -5.69
N ALA A 345 35.00 22.42 -6.50
CA ALA A 345 36.40 22.89 -6.66
C ALA A 345 37.16 23.02 -5.31
N GLY A 346 36.96 22.08 -4.38
CA GLY A 346 37.62 22.08 -3.06
C GLY A 346 37.05 23.10 -2.09
N LEU A 347 35.87 23.68 -2.37
CA LEU A 347 35.16 24.61 -1.51
C LEU A 347 33.83 24.02 -1.06
N LEU A 348 33.54 24.20 0.24
CA LEU A 348 32.25 23.92 0.86
C LEU A 348 31.45 25.22 0.96
N TYR A 349 30.28 25.25 0.35
CA TYR A 349 29.32 26.34 0.38
C TYR A 349 28.19 26.01 1.37
N VAL A 350 27.92 26.94 2.29
CA VAL A 350 26.94 26.74 3.36
C VAL A 350 25.87 27.83 3.32
N ALA A 351 24.65 27.46 3.03
CA ALA A 351 23.51 28.38 3.12
C ALA A 351 23.15 28.60 4.58
N ASP A 352 23.35 29.82 5.08
CA ASP A 352 23.12 30.25 6.45
C ASP A 352 22.04 31.34 6.48
N PRO A 353 20.72 30.95 6.41
CA PRO A 353 19.62 31.93 6.29
C PRO A 353 19.51 32.85 7.50
N ASP A 354 19.83 32.37 8.69
CA ASP A 354 19.76 33.16 9.92
C ASP A 354 20.85 34.25 9.97
N ALA A 355 21.91 34.13 9.15
CA ALA A 355 22.94 35.14 8.91
C ALA A 355 22.76 35.87 7.56
N GLY A 356 21.79 35.50 6.74
CA GLY A 356 21.53 36.13 5.44
C GLY A 356 22.69 35.99 4.45
N ARG A 357 23.33 34.81 4.38
CA ARG A 357 24.50 34.59 3.54
C ARG A 357 24.71 33.15 3.06
N ILE A 358 25.53 33.00 2.04
CA ILE A 358 26.27 31.76 1.76
C ILE A 358 27.69 31.92 2.31
N ALA A 359 28.07 31.15 3.32
CA ALA A 359 29.43 31.11 3.84
C ALA A 359 30.25 30.06 3.08
N VAL A 360 31.49 30.35 2.76
CA VAL A 360 32.37 29.49 1.96
C VAL A 360 33.60 29.10 2.75
N PHE A 361 33.93 27.81 2.76
CA PHE A 361 35.08 27.24 3.47
C PHE A 361 35.92 26.38 2.53
N ARG A 362 37.22 26.24 2.82
CA ARG A 362 38.07 25.29 2.12
C ARG A 362 37.92 23.89 2.70
N GLU A 363 37.74 22.89 1.82
CA GLU A 363 37.67 21.48 2.29
C GLU A 363 39.01 21.03 2.94
N ALA A 364 40.15 21.50 2.42
CA ALA A 364 41.46 21.00 2.80
C ALA A 364 41.85 21.32 4.25
N ASP A 365 41.53 22.51 4.73
CA ASP A 365 41.97 23.02 6.03
C ASP A 365 40.87 23.64 6.89
N ARG A 366 39.59 23.56 6.42
CA ARG A 366 38.41 24.13 7.10
C ARG A 366 38.45 25.66 7.22
N SER A 367 39.39 26.34 6.58
CA SER A 367 39.53 27.79 6.69
C SER A 367 38.36 28.50 5.97
N PHE A 368 37.90 29.60 6.56
CA PHE A 368 36.92 30.49 5.95
C PHE A 368 37.54 31.18 4.71
N ALA A 369 36.88 30.99 3.56
CA ALA A 369 37.31 31.50 2.27
C ALA A 369 36.60 32.80 1.88
N GLY A 370 35.42 33.05 2.40
CA GLY A 370 34.62 34.24 2.10
C GLY A 370 33.12 33.99 2.29
N GLU A 371 32.35 34.98 1.88
CA GLU A 371 30.90 34.89 1.96
C GLU A 371 30.22 35.67 0.83
N MET A 372 28.94 35.26 0.55
CA MET A 372 28.06 35.98 -0.36
C MET A 372 26.79 36.36 0.38
N LYS A 373 26.44 37.62 0.46
CA LYS A 373 25.22 38.10 1.12
C LYS A 373 24.02 37.85 0.23
N THR A 374 22.97 37.25 0.80
CA THR A 374 21.69 37.02 0.09
C THR A 374 20.58 36.76 1.11
N THR A 375 19.37 37.16 0.79
CA THR A 375 18.24 37.10 1.72
C THR A 375 17.79 35.65 1.94
N LEU A 376 17.73 35.21 3.20
CA LEU A 376 17.24 33.89 3.62
C LEU A 376 17.58 32.73 2.67
N PRO A 377 18.88 32.48 2.35
CA PRO A 377 19.28 31.39 1.47
C PRO A 377 19.05 30.04 2.17
N HIS A 378 18.30 29.14 1.55
CA HIS A 378 18.01 27.83 2.15
C HIS A 378 18.73 26.67 1.44
N ILE A 379 18.90 26.77 0.14
CA ILE A 379 19.54 25.72 -0.68
C ILE A 379 20.58 26.39 -1.55
N VAL A 380 21.73 25.75 -1.67
CA VAL A 380 22.80 26.15 -2.56
C VAL A 380 23.22 24.97 -3.42
N GLN A 381 23.43 25.23 -4.70
CA GLN A 381 24.06 24.32 -5.65
C GLN A 381 25.16 25.09 -6.38
N VAL A 382 26.21 24.41 -6.78
CA VAL A 382 27.36 25.07 -7.45
C VAL A 382 27.75 24.25 -8.66
N HIS A 383 27.94 24.92 -9.80
CA HIS A 383 28.42 24.27 -10.99
C HIS A 383 29.93 23.99 -10.87
N PRO A 384 30.37 22.72 -10.86
CA PRO A 384 31.74 22.37 -10.50
C PRO A 384 32.81 22.93 -11.44
N ALA A 385 32.49 23.12 -12.73
CA ALA A 385 33.44 23.61 -13.72
C ALA A 385 33.45 25.14 -13.82
N THR A 386 32.30 25.81 -13.67
CA THR A 386 32.19 27.25 -13.88
C THR A 386 32.24 28.08 -12.61
N GLY A 387 31.97 27.46 -11.45
CA GLY A 387 31.81 28.13 -10.16
C GLY A 387 30.51 28.91 -10.01
N ALA A 388 29.58 28.83 -10.98
CA ALA A 388 28.27 29.48 -10.92
C ALA A 388 27.46 28.94 -9.73
N VAL A 389 26.88 29.85 -8.95
CA VAL A 389 26.15 29.54 -7.73
C VAL A 389 24.65 29.72 -7.93
N TYR A 390 23.87 28.69 -7.61
CA TYR A 390 22.41 28.67 -7.66
C TYR A 390 21.85 28.60 -6.26
N VAL A 391 20.98 29.53 -5.90
CA VAL A 391 20.46 29.67 -4.54
C VAL A 391 18.95 29.71 -4.54
N VAL A 392 18.30 28.89 -3.73
CA VAL A 392 16.90 29.12 -3.35
C VAL A 392 16.88 30.07 -2.16
N SER A 393 16.35 31.26 -2.41
CA SER A 393 16.21 32.35 -1.46
C SER A 393 14.73 32.61 -1.17
N TYR A 394 14.40 32.84 0.09
CA TYR A 394 13.05 33.19 0.50
C TYR A 394 12.93 34.69 0.81
N VAL A 395 11.75 35.24 0.49
CA VAL A 395 11.38 36.61 0.82
C VAL A 395 10.38 36.59 1.98
N PRO A 396 10.71 37.17 3.15
CA PRO A 396 9.77 37.22 4.26
C PRO A 396 8.58 38.16 3.94
N GLU A 397 7.45 37.95 4.62
CA GLU A 397 6.39 38.94 4.67
C GLU A 397 6.87 40.19 5.42
N ASP A 398 6.34 41.36 5.03
CA ASP A 398 6.79 42.64 5.57
C ASP A 398 6.38 42.86 7.05
N GLU A 399 5.36 42.11 7.53
CA GLU A 399 4.89 42.15 8.91
C GLU A 399 5.15 40.83 9.64
N PRO A 400 5.92 40.83 10.74
CA PRO A 400 6.04 39.66 11.58
C PRO A 400 4.72 39.34 12.27
N ARG A 401 4.43 38.05 12.45
CA ARG A 401 3.27 37.61 13.23
C ARG A 401 3.36 38.06 14.70
N PRO A 402 2.23 38.11 15.42
CA PRO A 402 2.23 38.33 16.87
C PRO A 402 3.07 37.32 17.66
N ASP A 403 3.31 36.13 17.11
CA ASP A 403 4.16 35.06 17.69
C ASP A 403 5.66 35.20 17.32
N GLY A 404 6.04 36.31 16.67
CA GLY A 404 7.40 36.58 16.23
C GLY A 404 7.92 35.74 15.05
N LYS A 405 7.05 34.93 14.41
CA LYS A 405 7.44 34.11 13.27
C LYS A 405 7.23 34.85 11.96
N CYS A 406 8.27 34.91 11.13
CA CYS A 406 8.14 35.42 9.76
C CYS A 406 7.42 34.40 8.86
N ARG A 407 6.43 34.86 8.12
CA ARG A 407 5.90 34.11 6.97
C ARG A 407 6.79 34.37 5.75
N ILE A 408 6.89 33.36 4.89
CA ILE A 408 7.53 33.51 3.60
C ILE A 408 6.47 34.00 2.60
N ARG A 409 6.72 35.14 1.98
CA ARG A 409 5.85 35.69 0.93
C ARG A 409 6.11 34.98 -0.39
N ASP A 410 7.39 34.88 -0.79
CA ASP A 410 7.84 34.38 -2.08
C ASP A 410 9.12 33.56 -1.96
N ALA A 411 9.41 32.75 -2.96
CA ALA A 411 10.68 32.05 -3.13
C ALA A 411 11.24 32.32 -4.52
N HIS A 412 12.56 32.48 -4.61
CA HIS A 412 13.24 32.71 -5.87
C HIS A 412 14.42 31.75 -6.04
N LEU A 413 14.60 31.26 -7.24
CA LEU A 413 15.85 30.66 -7.69
C LEU A 413 16.72 31.78 -8.25
N LEU A 414 17.89 32.00 -7.63
CA LEU A 414 18.83 33.02 -8.01
C LEU A 414 20.07 32.35 -8.67
N LYS A 415 20.67 32.97 -9.67
CA LYS A 415 21.98 32.59 -10.22
C LYS A 415 22.99 33.71 -10.05
N PHE A 416 24.15 33.35 -9.53
CA PHE A 416 25.34 34.21 -9.47
C PHE A 416 26.44 33.61 -10.30
N ALA A 417 27.32 34.43 -10.87
CA ALA A 417 28.48 33.95 -11.64
C ALA A 417 29.48 33.24 -10.72
N SER A 418 29.64 33.73 -9.48
CA SER A 418 30.51 33.17 -8.44
C SER A 418 30.03 33.60 -7.07
N TYR A 419 30.62 33.05 -6.00
CA TYR A 419 30.32 33.46 -4.63
C TYR A 419 30.91 34.85 -4.27
N GLN A 420 31.71 35.42 -5.14
CA GLN A 420 32.28 36.76 -4.98
C GLN A 420 31.36 37.88 -5.48
N ASP A 421 30.29 37.50 -6.20
CA ASP A 421 29.39 38.48 -6.80
C ASP A 421 28.36 38.97 -5.76
N ALA A 422 28.14 40.26 -5.75
CA ALA A 422 27.22 40.93 -4.85
C ALA A 422 25.74 40.85 -5.27
N LYS A 423 25.47 40.52 -6.54
CA LYS A 423 24.13 40.53 -7.14
C LYS A 423 23.92 39.32 -8.03
N PRO A 424 22.72 38.77 -8.06
CA PRO A 424 22.41 37.68 -8.99
C PRO A 424 22.41 38.23 -10.43
N LEU A 425 22.83 37.38 -11.37
CA LEU A 425 22.73 37.64 -12.81
C LEU A 425 21.26 37.72 -13.25
N TYR A 426 20.44 36.79 -12.77
CA TYR A 426 19.00 36.71 -12.99
C TYR A 426 18.35 35.81 -11.93
N GLN A 427 17.03 35.83 -11.92
CA GLN A 427 16.24 35.08 -10.98
C GLN A 427 14.96 34.50 -11.62
N LEU A 428 14.41 33.47 -11.01
CA LEU A 428 13.11 32.87 -11.34
C LEU A 428 12.23 32.83 -10.10
N PRO A 429 11.03 33.41 -10.11
CA PRO A 429 10.05 33.17 -9.05
C PRO A 429 9.66 31.69 -9.01
N LEU A 430 9.76 31.08 -7.85
CA LEU A 430 9.32 29.69 -7.66
C LEU A 430 7.86 29.69 -7.19
N PRO A 431 7.07 28.70 -7.62
CA PRO A 431 5.67 28.61 -7.25
C PRO A 431 5.50 28.51 -5.71
N ARG A 432 4.47 29.14 -5.17
CA ARG A 432 4.13 28.99 -3.75
C ARG A 432 3.70 27.57 -3.46
N THR A 433 4.29 26.97 -2.44
CA THR A 433 3.98 25.60 -2.05
C THR A 433 2.81 25.47 -1.08
N GLY A 434 2.22 26.61 -0.63
CA GLY A 434 1.09 26.64 0.31
C GLY A 434 1.42 26.16 1.72
N LEU A 435 2.66 25.78 1.97
CA LEU A 435 3.14 25.25 3.26
C LEU A 435 3.75 26.35 4.11
N SER A 436 3.85 26.08 5.41
CA SER A 436 4.42 26.99 6.40
C SER A 436 5.83 27.47 6.02
N PRO A 437 6.23 28.70 6.38
CA PRO A 437 7.58 29.25 6.11
C PRO A 437 8.73 28.41 6.67
N ASN A 438 8.47 27.65 7.72
CA ASN A 438 9.45 26.73 8.28
C ASN A 438 9.58 25.44 7.46
N ASP A 439 8.71 25.24 6.50
CA ASP A 439 8.60 23.97 5.79
C ASP A 439 9.54 23.84 4.60
N GLY A 440 10.36 24.87 4.22
CA GLY A 440 11.46 24.80 3.24
C GLY A 440 11.21 23.78 2.10
N THR A 441 10.07 23.89 1.45
CA THR A 441 9.54 22.86 0.55
C THR A 441 10.20 22.87 -0.82
N HIS A 442 10.90 23.95 -1.15
CA HIS A 442 11.64 24.03 -2.38
C HIS A 442 12.93 23.21 -2.24
N ARG A 443 13.11 22.27 -3.15
CA ARG A 443 14.35 21.51 -3.33
C ARG A 443 14.81 21.76 -4.76
N ILE A 444 16.09 21.83 -4.96
CA ILE A 444 16.69 21.83 -6.29
C ILE A 444 17.87 20.88 -6.36
N ALA A 445 18.09 20.28 -7.51
CA ALA A 445 19.30 19.55 -7.82
C ALA A 445 19.81 19.98 -9.20
N LEU A 446 21.11 20.19 -9.29
CA LEU A 446 21.78 20.68 -10.49
C LEU A 446 22.33 19.50 -11.31
N ASP A 447 21.92 19.40 -12.56
CA ASP A 447 22.62 18.62 -13.59
C ASP A 447 23.62 19.52 -14.30
N ALA A 448 24.83 19.57 -13.75
CA ALA A 448 25.93 20.36 -14.32
C ALA A 448 26.56 19.70 -15.54
N ALA A 449 26.25 18.42 -15.81
CA ALA A 449 26.78 17.74 -17.01
C ALA A 449 25.90 17.97 -18.26
N ALA A 450 24.72 18.57 -18.08
CA ALA A 450 23.92 19.04 -19.22
C ALA A 450 24.47 20.35 -19.75
N ASP A 451 24.37 20.54 -21.06
CA ASP A 451 24.73 21.80 -21.76
C ASP A 451 23.52 22.25 -22.62
N PRO A 452 22.83 23.33 -22.25
CA PRO A 452 22.98 24.13 -21.01
C PRO A 452 22.59 23.35 -19.73
N PRO A 453 23.09 23.77 -18.55
CA PRO A 453 22.80 23.13 -17.27
C PRO A 453 21.30 23.06 -16.97
N LEU A 454 20.87 21.98 -16.30
CA LEU A 454 19.49 21.77 -15.90
C LEU A 454 19.35 21.82 -14.37
N LEU A 455 18.26 22.43 -13.91
CA LEU A 455 17.89 22.44 -12.50
C LEU A 455 16.56 21.72 -12.34
N TRP A 456 16.60 20.69 -11.54
CA TRP A 456 15.45 19.86 -11.22
C TRP A 456 14.85 20.26 -9.89
N ALA A 457 13.52 20.27 -9.82
CA ALA A 457 12.79 20.58 -8.60
C ALA A 457 11.58 19.65 -8.45
N PRO A 458 11.14 19.33 -7.23
CA PRO A 458 9.81 18.77 -7.03
C PRO A 458 8.76 19.73 -7.62
N GLY A 459 7.74 19.18 -8.23
CA GLY A 459 6.58 19.95 -8.66
C GLY A 459 5.81 20.51 -7.46
N LEU A 460 4.73 21.24 -7.72
CA LEU A 460 3.89 21.80 -6.67
C LEU A 460 3.31 20.66 -5.82
N PRO A 461 3.55 20.62 -4.51
CA PRO A 461 2.90 19.69 -3.62
C PRO A 461 1.39 19.97 -3.63
N TYR A 462 0.59 18.93 -3.57
CA TYR A 462 -0.89 18.98 -3.60
C TYR A 462 -1.52 19.55 -4.89
N ALA A 463 -0.75 19.81 -5.93
CA ALA A 463 -1.34 20.05 -7.22
C ALA A 463 -1.94 18.73 -7.73
N ARG A 464 -3.22 18.52 -7.52
CA ARG A 464 -4.02 17.42 -8.09
C ARG A 464 -3.99 17.40 -9.64
N THR A 465 -3.17 18.23 -10.24
CA THR A 465 -3.08 18.54 -11.68
C THR A 465 -1.84 17.95 -12.37
N GLY A 466 -1.12 17.01 -11.76
CA GLY A 466 -0.23 16.14 -12.52
C GLY A 466 1.23 16.56 -12.67
N ARG A 467 1.64 17.78 -12.41
CA ARG A 467 3.05 18.16 -12.51
C ARG A 467 3.78 17.89 -11.19
N ARG A 468 4.45 16.76 -11.11
CA ARG A 468 5.13 16.31 -9.89
C ARG A 468 6.64 16.51 -9.92
N ILE A 469 7.19 16.86 -11.08
CA ILE A 469 8.58 17.24 -11.30
C ILE A 469 8.66 18.47 -12.19
N ALA A 470 9.55 19.39 -11.87
CA ALA A 470 9.86 20.55 -12.69
C ALA A 470 11.34 20.53 -13.10
N CYS A 471 11.61 21.00 -14.28
CA CYS A 471 12.96 21.17 -14.79
C CYS A 471 13.10 22.56 -15.41
N TYR A 472 14.22 23.21 -15.13
CA TYR A 472 14.54 24.51 -15.68
C TYR A 472 15.91 24.44 -16.35
N ARG A 473 16.00 24.99 -17.56
CA ARG A 473 17.25 25.15 -18.30
C ARG A 473 17.85 26.51 -17.99
N ASP A 474 19.12 26.52 -17.67
CA ASP A 474 19.91 27.74 -17.52
C ASP A 474 20.49 28.16 -18.87
N THR A 475 19.87 29.13 -19.53
CA THR A 475 20.32 29.60 -20.86
C THR A 475 21.51 30.56 -20.82
N GLY A 476 22.03 30.88 -19.63
CA GLY A 476 23.06 31.90 -19.41
C GLY A 476 22.51 33.31 -19.23
N THR A 477 21.26 33.56 -19.58
CA THR A 477 20.57 34.85 -19.44
C THR A 477 19.25 34.75 -18.67
N ALA A 478 18.67 33.57 -18.60
CA ALA A 478 17.40 33.30 -17.89
C ALA A 478 17.28 31.82 -17.53
N PHE A 479 16.30 31.51 -16.68
CA PHE A 479 15.82 30.14 -16.47
C PHE A 479 14.59 29.90 -17.34
N GLU A 480 14.62 28.88 -18.18
CA GLU A 480 13.50 28.47 -19.02
C GLU A 480 12.93 27.14 -18.55
N ALA A 481 11.60 27.05 -18.38
CA ALA A 481 10.94 25.80 -18.03
C ALA A 481 11.08 24.79 -19.18
N VAL A 482 11.48 23.58 -18.84
CA VAL A 482 11.53 22.44 -19.76
C VAL A 482 10.24 21.65 -19.61
N ALA A 483 9.61 21.32 -20.74
CA ALA A 483 8.40 20.49 -20.73
C ALA A 483 8.76 19.09 -20.23
N MET A 484 8.06 18.65 -19.20
CA MET A 484 8.16 17.30 -18.64
C MET A 484 6.95 16.47 -19.08
N PRO A 485 7.07 15.14 -19.18
CA PRO A 485 5.93 14.27 -19.41
C PRO A 485 4.82 14.58 -18.39
N GLU A 486 3.62 14.83 -18.86
CA GLU A 486 2.45 14.90 -17.99
C GLU A 486 1.91 13.48 -17.84
N PRO A 487 1.84 12.94 -16.61
CA PRO A 487 1.13 11.71 -16.41
C PRO A 487 -0.33 11.93 -16.83
N PRO A 488 -0.94 11.02 -17.56
CA PRO A 488 -2.36 11.10 -17.83
C PRO A 488 -3.11 11.17 -16.51
N GLU A 489 -4.35 11.65 -16.54
CA GLU A 489 -5.24 11.92 -15.40
C GLU A 489 -4.83 11.32 -14.04
N PRO A 490 -4.98 12.04 -12.93
CA PRO A 490 -4.23 11.82 -11.70
C PRO A 490 -4.39 10.41 -11.14
N TRP A 491 -3.40 9.62 -11.38
CA TRP A 491 -3.15 8.36 -10.70
C TRP A 491 -2.76 8.53 -9.25
N GLY A 492 -2.82 9.66 -8.74
CA GLY A 492 -2.52 10.16 -7.40
C GLY A 492 -1.89 9.15 -6.46
N ASP A 493 -2.61 8.10 -6.17
CA ASP A 493 -2.40 7.36 -4.95
C ASP A 493 -2.25 5.84 -5.16
N GLY A 494 -2.21 5.38 -6.39
CA GLY A 494 -2.22 3.95 -6.71
C GLY A 494 -3.56 3.28 -6.42
N PRO A 495 -3.77 2.08 -6.93
CA PRO A 495 -5.01 1.35 -6.70
C PRO A 495 -5.11 0.89 -5.25
N ARG A 496 -6.28 1.10 -4.62
CA ARG A 496 -6.51 0.82 -3.20
C ARG A 496 -7.65 -0.13 -2.92
N ASP A 497 -8.68 -0.11 -3.75
CA ASP A 497 -9.86 -0.96 -3.59
C ASP A 497 -10.35 -1.41 -4.95
N LEU A 498 -10.93 -2.59 -5.01
CA LEU A 498 -11.42 -3.22 -6.24
C LEU A 498 -12.84 -3.74 -6.01
N LEU A 499 -13.67 -3.57 -7.02
CA LEU A 499 -14.99 -4.17 -7.08
C LEU A 499 -15.25 -4.68 -8.49
N PHE A 500 -15.68 -5.93 -8.64
CA PHE A 500 -16.07 -6.49 -9.93
C PHE A 500 -17.59 -6.70 -9.98
N ASP A 501 -18.24 -6.03 -10.93
CA ASP A 501 -19.66 -6.25 -11.25
C ASP A 501 -19.81 -7.36 -12.30
N ARG A 502 -20.08 -8.57 -11.84
CA ARG A 502 -20.23 -9.75 -12.72
C ARG A 502 -21.37 -9.63 -13.70
N ALA A 503 -22.46 -8.98 -13.28
CA ALA A 503 -23.64 -8.85 -14.13
C ALA A 503 -23.41 -7.98 -15.37
N ARG A 504 -22.38 -7.11 -15.33
CA ARG A 504 -22.08 -6.13 -16.38
C ARG A 504 -20.68 -6.27 -16.97
N GLY A 505 -19.82 -7.13 -16.41
CA GLY A 505 -18.43 -7.25 -16.81
C GLY A 505 -17.65 -5.96 -16.55
N GLU A 506 -17.92 -5.27 -15.44
CA GLU A 506 -17.32 -3.97 -15.11
C GLU A 506 -16.37 -4.11 -13.93
N LEU A 507 -15.12 -3.68 -14.08
CA LEU A 507 -14.16 -3.59 -13.00
C LEU A 507 -14.07 -2.15 -12.51
N TYR A 508 -14.24 -1.95 -11.22
CA TYR A 508 -14.07 -0.67 -10.56
C TYR A 508 -12.77 -0.67 -9.75
N VAL A 509 -11.91 0.30 -10.04
CA VAL A 509 -10.61 0.47 -9.39
C VAL A 509 -10.57 1.82 -8.70
N LYS A 510 -10.44 1.83 -7.39
CA LYS A 510 -10.28 3.05 -6.61
C LYS A 510 -8.83 3.51 -6.70
N VAL A 511 -8.61 4.75 -7.12
CA VAL A 511 -7.27 5.30 -7.37
C VAL A 511 -6.89 6.44 -6.44
N ASN A 512 -7.87 7.06 -5.80
CA ASN A 512 -7.67 8.03 -4.73
C ASN A 512 -8.94 8.13 -3.88
N GLY A 513 -8.90 8.92 -2.83
CA GLY A 513 -9.99 9.03 -1.86
C GLY A 513 -11.40 9.16 -2.44
N GLU A 514 -11.57 9.73 -3.61
CA GLU A 514 -12.88 10.12 -4.15
C GLU A 514 -13.16 9.57 -5.55
N GLN A 515 -12.24 8.81 -6.13
CA GLN A 515 -12.32 8.49 -7.55
C GLN A 515 -12.15 7.01 -7.79
N TRP A 516 -13.03 6.48 -8.63
CA TRP A 516 -12.96 5.11 -9.12
C TRP A 516 -12.87 5.13 -10.65
N HIS A 517 -11.96 4.38 -11.21
CA HIS A 517 -12.02 4.07 -12.63
C HIS A 517 -12.94 2.89 -12.84
N GLN A 518 -13.94 3.06 -13.70
CA GLN A 518 -14.69 1.94 -14.25
C GLN A 518 -13.99 1.48 -15.51
N LEU A 519 -13.61 0.21 -15.56
CA LEU A 519 -13.01 -0.45 -16.72
C LEU A 519 -13.96 -1.49 -17.27
N ASP A 520 -13.95 -1.66 -18.58
CA ASP A 520 -14.57 -2.79 -19.25
C ASP A 520 -13.67 -4.03 -19.13
N GLU A 521 -14.20 -5.17 -18.70
CA GLU A 521 -13.41 -6.38 -18.47
C GLU A 521 -12.75 -6.91 -19.74
N ALA A 522 -13.48 -6.92 -20.86
CA ALA A 522 -13.03 -7.55 -22.10
C ALA A 522 -11.87 -6.77 -22.73
N THR A 523 -11.95 -5.44 -22.71
CA THR A 523 -10.94 -4.55 -23.32
C THR A 523 -9.92 -4.02 -22.34
N CYS A 524 -10.18 -4.10 -21.05
CA CYS A 524 -9.39 -3.52 -19.95
C CYS A 524 -9.18 -1.99 -20.07
N LYS A 525 -10.02 -1.32 -20.84
CA LYS A 525 -9.94 0.13 -21.04
C LYS A 525 -10.80 0.88 -20.04
N PRO A 526 -10.35 2.05 -19.58
CA PRO A 526 -11.21 2.94 -18.81
C PRO A 526 -12.45 3.35 -19.62
N VAL A 527 -13.62 3.14 -19.04
CA VAL A 527 -14.92 3.55 -19.61
C VAL A 527 -15.25 4.96 -19.15
N ARG A 528 -15.08 5.19 -17.86
CA ARG A 528 -15.33 6.50 -17.24
C ARG A 528 -14.70 6.60 -15.86
N LEU A 529 -14.63 7.84 -15.39
CA LEU A 529 -14.25 8.15 -14.03
C LEU A 529 -15.51 8.36 -13.18
N VAL A 530 -15.66 7.56 -12.12
CA VAL A 530 -16.79 7.62 -11.19
C VAL A 530 -16.43 8.63 -10.09
N ARG A 531 -17.15 9.74 -10.06
CA ARG A 531 -17.02 10.82 -9.06
C ARG A 531 -18.38 11.18 -8.53
N PHE A 532 -18.55 11.16 -7.22
CA PHE A 532 -19.81 11.56 -6.59
C PHE A 532 -19.79 13.06 -6.24
N PRO A 533 -20.92 13.79 -6.44
CA PRO A 533 -21.00 15.22 -6.18
C PRO A 533 -20.77 15.56 -4.71
N LYS A 534 -19.80 16.43 -4.41
CA LYS A 534 -19.51 16.90 -3.04
C LYS A 534 -20.61 17.75 -2.46
N ASN A 535 -21.21 18.63 -3.26
CA ASN A 535 -22.23 19.59 -2.83
C ASN A 535 -23.58 18.95 -2.50
N GLU A 536 -23.82 17.74 -2.95
CA GLU A 536 -25.02 16.94 -2.68
C GLU A 536 -24.87 16.07 -1.41
N GLY A 537 -23.95 16.40 -0.52
CA GLY A 537 -23.63 15.57 0.63
C GLY A 537 -22.91 14.29 0.22
N GLY A 538 -22.20 14.32 -0.90
CA GLY A 538 -21.33 13.24 -1.35
C GLY A 538 -20.37 12.81 -0.23
N PRO A 539 -19.86 11.61 -0.28
CA PRO A 539 -19.04 11.09 0.80
C PRO A 539 -17.94 12.10 1.12
N TYR A 540 -17.85 12.52 2.38
CA TYR A 540 -16.67 13.24 2.85
C TYR A 540 -15.52 12.28 2.77
N MET A 541 -14.75 12.50 1.76
CA MET A 541 -13.63 11.65 1.43
C MET A 541 -12.38 12.33 1.94
N GLY A 542 -12.22 12.31 3.23
CA GLY A 542 -10.87 12.22 3.72
C GLY A 542 -10.23 11.03 3.00
N SER A 543 -8.96 11.08 2.79
CA SER A 543 -8.08 10.12 2.15
C SER A 543 -8.43 8.61 2.31
N SER A 544 -9.32 8.24 3.18
CA SER A 544 -9.76 6.88 3.49
C SER A 544 -10.97 6.37 2.71
N GLY A 545 -11.56 7.21 1.94
CA GLY A 545 -12.53 6.93 0.92
C GLY A 545 -13.70 6.00 1.19
N ALA A 546 -14.76 6.25 0.46
CA ALA A 546 -15.95 5.44 0.46
C ALA A 546 -15.68 4.06 -0.11
N GLN A 547 -16.23 3.04 0.54
CA GLN A 547 -16.46 1.75 -0.08
C GLN A 547 -17.56 1.89 -1.14
N LEU A 548 -17.42 1.18 -2.24
CA LEU A 548 -18.40 1.12 -3.32
C LEU A 548 -19.12 -0.23 -3.27
N GLY A 549 -20.45 -0.19 -3.38
CA GLY A 549 -21.30 -1.35 -3.62
C GLY A 549 -22.23 -1.08 -4.79
N LEU A 550 -22.75 -2.15 -5.40
CA LEU A 550 -23.71 -2.08 -6.49
C LEU A 550 -24.94 -2.94 -6.15
N ASP A 551 -26.13 -2.40 -6.43
CA ASP A 551 -27.35 -3.21 -6.39
C ASP A 551 -27.57 -3.95 -7.71
N SER A 552 -28.59 -4.80 -7.79
CA SER A 552 -28.92 -5.59 -9.00
C SER A 552 -29.17 -4.74 -10.24
N ALA A 553 -29.65 -3.51 -10.07
CA ALA A 553 -29.84 -2.54 -11.15
C ALA A 553 -28.56 -1.76 -11.50
N GLY A 554 -27.45 -2.01 -10.81
CA GLY A 554 -26.17 -1.35 -11.00
C GLY A 554 -26.13 0.08 -10.44
N ARG A 555 -27.04 0.43 -9.55
CA ARG A 555 -27.01 1.72 -8.84
C ARG A 555 -25.98 1.64 -7.74
N TYR A 556 -25.34 2.78 -7.47
CA TYR A 556 -24.24 2.81 -6.51
C TYR A 556 -24.74 2.98 -5.07
N VAL A 557 -24.09 2.26 -4.17
CA VAL A 557 -24.17 2.49 -2.74
C VAL A 557 -22.76 2.80 -2.25
N THR A 558 -22.61 3.94 -1.58
CA THR A 558 -21.33 4.36 -1.01
C THR A 558 -21.45 4.51 0.48
N HIS A 559 -20.37 4.24 1.17
CA HIS A 559 -20.23 4.48 2.59
C HIS A 559 -19.57 5.84 2.81
N CYS A 560 -20.10 6.70 3.69
CA CYS A 560 -19.51 7.97 4.06
C CYS A 560 -18.98 7.95 5.49
N TRP A 561 -17.96 8.76 5.71
CA TRP A 561 -17.23 8.89 6.95
C TRP A 561 -17.38 10.31 7.55
N GLY A 562 -17.19 10.45 8.87
CA GLY A 562 -17.22 11.73 9.58
C GLY A 562 -18.47 11.91 10.44
N ASP A 563 -18.74 13.13 10.86
CA ASP A 563 -19.85 13.51 11.76
C ASP A 563 -21.24 13.10 11.25
N ARG A 564 -21.30 12.67 10.02
CA ARG A 564 -22.53 12.28 9.32
C ARG A 564 -22.34 10.90 8.68
N SER A 565 -21.74 9.96 9.38
CA SER A 565 -21.50 8.62 8.87
C SER A 565 -22.81 7.89 8.49
N GLY A 566 -22.78 7.20 7.35
CA GLY A 566 -23.94 6.48 6.84
C GLY A 566 -23.70 5.92 5.46
N LEU A 567 -24.75 5.34 4.88
CA LEU A 567 -24.75 4.91 3.50
C LEU A 567 -25.44 5.96 2.61
N MET A 568 -24.97 6.09 1.38
CA MET A 568 -25.56 6.94 0.36
C MET A 568 -25.89 6.10 -0.87
N ARG A 569 -27.02 6.41 -1.51
CA ARG A 569 -27.49 5.75 -2.74
C ARG A 569 -27.47 6.72 -3.91
N TRP A 570 -26.98 6.25 -5.05
CA TRP A 570 -26.81 7.05 -6.25
C TRP A 570 -27.30 6.31 -7.50
N ALA A 571 -27.90 7.05 -8.40
CA ALA A 571 -28.21 6.56 -9.74
C ALA A 571 -26.92 6.38 -10.57
N ARG A 572 -27.00 5.68 -11.69
CA ARG A 572 -25.86 5.45 -12.61
C ARG A 572 -25.27 6.74 -13.20
N ASP A 573 -26.04 7.82 -13.24
CA ASP A 573 -25.63 9.15 -13.67
C ASP A 573 -25.14 10.05 -12.50
N PHE A 574 -24.91 9.45 -11.33
CA PHE A 574 -24.42 10.07 -10.10
C PHE A 574 -25.39 11.05 -9.43
N LYS A 575 -26.64 11.07 -9.83
CA LYS A 575 -27.66 11.83 -9.09
C LYS A 575 -28.01 11.13 -7.79
N PRO A 576 -28.25 11.90 -6.72
CA PRO A 576 -28.78 11.36 -5.48
C PRO A 576 -30.06 10.57 -5.71
N LEU A 577 -30.12 9.35 -5.17
CA LEU A 577 -31.28 8.47 -5.29
C LEU A 577 -31.83 8.19 -3.88
N PRO A 578 -33.04 8.65 -3.55
CA PRO A 578 -33.64 8.36 -2.25
C PRO A 578 -33.72 6.85 -1.97
N TRP A 579 -33.57 6.48 -0.71
CA TRP A 579 -33.86 5.14 -0.25
C TRP A 579 -35.37 4.89 -0.28
N ASP A 580 -35.78 3.67 -0.50
CA ASP A 580 -37.19 3.33 -0.69
C ASP A 580 -38.07 3.67 0.53
N GLY A 581 -37.51 3.87 1.69
CA GLY A 581 -38.22 4.28 2.94
C GLY A 581 -37.91 5.69 3.44
N LEU A 582 -37.09 6.48 2.70
CA LEU A 582 -36.64 7.83 3.12
C LEU A 582 -36.78 8.85 1.98
N ALA A 583 -37.06 10.11 2.34
CA ALA A 583 -37.02 11.20 1.39
C ALA A 583 -35.59 11.62 0.97
N THR A 584 -34.55 11.01 1.55
CA THR A 584 -33.15 11.35 1.30
C THR A 584 -32.39 10.16 0.72
N HIS A 585 -31.34 10.46 -0.02
CA HIS A 585 -30.40 9.47 -0.54
C HIS A 585 -29.39 8.94 0.50
N ARG A 586 -29.44 9.47 1.73
CA ARG A 586 -28.48 9.22 2.80
C ARG A 586 -29.17 8.68 4.04
N THR A 587 -28.55 7.68 4.67
CA THR A 587 -28.97 7.22 5.99
C THR A 587 -28.39 8.12 7.07
N ASP A 588 -29.15 8.38 8.12
CA ASP A 588 -28.66 9.02 9.34
C ASP A 588 -28.57 7.95 10.44
N TRP A 589 -27.48 7.20 10.43
CA TRP A 589 -27.28 6.14 11.41
C TRP A 589 -26.50 6.58 12.63
N GLY A 590 -26.13 7.86 12.73
CA GLY A 590 -25.48 8.45 13.91
C GLY A 590 -24.18 7.77 14.36
N GLY A 591 -23.29 8.53 14.95
CA GLY A 591 -22.05 8.02 15.52
C GLY A 591 -20.87 8.12 14.54
N MET A 592 -19.67 8.38 15.08
CA MET A 592 -18.42 8.32 14.33
C MET A 592 -18.17 6.87 13.92
N MET A 593 -18.31 6.56 12.64
CA MET A 593 -17.75 5.34 12.10
C MET A 593 -16.24 5.44 12.26
N THR A 594 -15.66 4.50 12.97
CA THR A 594 -14.23 4.38 13.09
C THR A 594 -13.60 4.22 11.71
N PHE A 595 -12.39 4.62 11.55
CA PHE A 595 -11.61 4.76 10.31
C PHE A 595 -11.43 3.48 9.47
N GLN A 596 -12.18 2.43 9.72
CA GLN A 596 -12.11 1.17 8.98
C GLN A 596 -12.98 1.23 7.74
N LEU A 597 -12.49 0.69 6.64
CA LEU A 597 -12.92 1.06 5.30
C LEU A 597 -13.90 0.11 4.64
N ASN A 598 -14.12 -1.08 5.18
CA ASN A 598 -14.84 -2.13 4.51
C ASN A 598 -15.92 -2.72 5.40
N TYR A 599 -16.98 -1.96 5.63
CA TYR A 599 -18.06 -2.37 6.52
C TYR A 599 -19.30 -2.90 5.81
N MET A 600 -19.32 -2.93 4.49
CA MET A 600 -20.50 -3.17 3.73
C MET A 600 -20.30 -4.25 2.67
N ALA A 601 -21.32 -5.06 2.43
CA ALA A 601 -21.50 -5.85 1.21
C ALA A 601 -22.94 -5.70 0.73
N ILE A 602 -23.13 -5.74 -0.59
CA ILE A 602 -24.44 -5.85 -1.22
C ILE A 602 -24.55 -7.25 -1.83
N HIS A 603 -25.59 -7.98 -1.45
CA HIS A 603 -25.85 -9.30 -2.00
C HIS A 603 -27.35 -9.50 -2.20
N ARG A 604 -27.79 -9.78 -3.43
CA ARG A 604 -29.20 -9.99 -3.80
C ARG A 604 -30.12 -8.89 -3.27
N ASP A 605 -29.70 -7.63 -3.45
CA ASP A 605 -30.43 -6.45 -2.98
C ASP A 605 -30.67 -6.41 -1.44
N GLU A 606 -29.80 -7.06 -0.70
CA GLU A 606 -29.67 -6.90 0.75
C GLU A 606 -28.36 -6.21 1.10
N ILE A 607 -28.40 -5.37 2.12
CA ILE A 607 -27.27 -4.62 2.63
C ILE A 607 -26.78 -5.29 3.89
N TYR A 608 -25.60 -5.89 3.82
CA TYR A 608 -24.87 -6.44 4.96
C TYR A 608 -23.92 -5.38 5.47
N VAL A 609 -24.11 -4.87 6.67
CA VAL A 609 -23.33 -3.75 7.17
C VAL A 609 -22.92 -3.94 8.62
N ILE A 610 -21.64 -3.68 8.91
CA ILE A 610 -21.14 -3.60 10.29
C ILE A 610 -21.43 -2.16 10.76
N LYS A 611 -22.58 -2.01 11.43
CA LYS A 611 -23.07 -0.70 11.83
C LYS A 611 -22.31 -0.22 13.07
N PRO A 612 -21.73 0.99 13.04
CA PRO A 612 -21.19 1.60 14.24
C PRO A 612 -22.34 1.98 15.16
N ALA A 613 -22.20 1.62 16.43
CA ALA A 613 -23.14 1.98 17.48
C ALA A 613 -22.36 2.32 18.74
N GLU A 614 -22.98 3.01 19.67
CA GLU A 614 -22.54 3.00 21.05
C GLU A 614 -22.71 1.57 21.57
N GLY A 615 -21.61 0.84 21.71
CA GLY A 615 -21.62 -0.55 22.14
C GLY A 615 -20.98 -1.53 21.14
N PRO A 616 -21.25 -2.82 21.30
CA PRO A 616 -20.69 -3.84 20.42
C PRO A 616 -21.24 -3.70 18.99
N HIS A 617 -20.35 -3.70 17.99
CA HIS A 617 -20.72 -3.70 16.59
C HIS A 617 -21.25 -5.08 16.17
N HIS A 618 -22.21 -5.12 15.27
CA HIS A 618 -22.77 -6.35 14.73
C HIS A 618 -22.80 -6.27 13.20
N LEU A 619 -22.77 -7.41 12.54
CA LEU A 619 -23.13 -7.48 11.12
C LEU A 619 -24.67 -7.60 11.04
N ASP A 620 -25.30 -6.52 10.65
CA ASP A 620 -26.75 -6.46 10.48
C ASP A 620 -27.12 -6.47 8.98
N VAL A 621 -28.29 -7.01 8.66
CA VAL A 621 -28.83 -7.12 7.29
C VAL A 621 -30.07 -6.26 7.15
N TYR A 622 -30.08 -5.42 6.14
CA TYR A 622 -31.20 -4.52 5.79
C TYR A 622 -31.66 -4.76 4.36
N ASP A 623 -32.93 -4.47 4.08
CA ASP A 623 -33.40 -4.29 2.71
C ASP A 623 -33.13 -2.85 2.21
N PHE A 624 -33.39 -2.58 0.93
CA PHE A 624 -33.24 -1.24 0.36
C PHE A 624 -34.29 -0.22 0.85
N GLY A 625 -35.35 -0.66 1.57
CA GLY A 625 -36.24 0.18 2.36
C GLY A 625 -35.66 0.50 3.75
N LEU A 626 -34.41 0.12 4.03
CA LEU A 626 -33.68 0.28 5.29
C LEU A 626 -34.38 -0.40 6.48
N ARG A 627 -35.24 -1.37 6.23
CA ARG A 627 -35.85 -2.18 7.28
C ARG A 627 -34.82 -3.25 7.71
N HIS A 628 -34.56 -3.31 9.02
CA HIS A 628 -33.72 -4.33 9.61
C HIS A 628 -34.37 -5.71 9.41
N LYS A 629 -33.70 -6.61 8.74
CA LYS A 629 -34.16 -7.98 8.48
C LYS A 629 -33.70 -8.96 9.57
N ARG A 630 -32.43 -8.92 9.88
CA ARG A 630 -31.81 -9.77 10.88
C ARG A 630 -30.44 -9.30 11.29
N ARG A 631 -29.98 -9.72 12.44
CA ARG A 631 -28.55 -9.72 12.77
C ARG A 631 -27.92 -11.00 12.23
N ALA A 632 -26.80 -10.87 11.54
CA ALA A 632 -26.11 -11.99 10.93
C ALA A 632 -24.92 -12.47 11.76
N VAL A 633 -24.12 -11.56 12.33
CA VAL A 633 -23.02 -11.91 13.23
C VAL A 633 -22.98 -10.95 14.41
N TRP A 634 -22.88 -11.50 15.61
CA TRP A 634 -22.82 -10.75 16.86
C TRP A 634 -21.40 -10.35 17.22
N ASN A 635 -21.24 -9.16 17.79
CA ASN A 635 -19.98 -8.64 18.32
C ASN A 635 -18.82 -8.61 17.31
N VAL A 636 -19.06 -8.14 16.10
CA VAL A 636 -18.04 -8.03 15.02
C VAL A 636 -17.11 -6.83 15.27
N ARG A 637 -16.87 -6.53 16.49
CA ARG A 637 -16.21 -5.32 17.02
C ARG A 637 -14.93 -4.91 16.30
N ARG A 638 -14.18 -5.86 15.77
CA ARG A 638 -12.90 -5.66 15.12
C ARG A 638 -12.84 -6.31 13.74
N GLY A 639 -14.00 -6.66 13.20
CA GLY A 639 -14.10 -7.27 11.90
C GLY A 639 -14.33 -6.26 10.80
N SER A 640 -13.96 -6.63 9.59
CA SER A 640 -14.19 -5.84 8.39
C SER A 640 -14.42 -6.73 7.17
N CYS A 641 -14.60 -6.11 6.03
CA CYS A 641 -14.67 -6.75 4.73
C CYS A 641 -15.70 -7.89 4.65
N PRO A 642 -16.98 -7.64 5.00
CA PRO A 642 -18.00 -8.68 4.86
C PRO A 642 -18.12 -9.10 3.39
N ARG A 643 -18.27 -10.42 3.17
CA ARG A 643 -18.59 -11.02 1.88
C ARG A 643 -19.66 -12.07 2.08
N VAL A 644 -20.46 -12.28 1.04
CA VAL A 644 -21.54 -13.26 1.06
C VAL A 644 -21.47 -14.09 -0.23
N ASP A 645 -21.42 -15.41 -0.12
CA ASP A 645 -21.41 -16.28 -1.29
C ASP A 645 -22.84 -16.58 -1.81
N ALA A 646 -22.91 -17.28 -2.92
CA ALA A 646 -24.18 -17.62 -3.58
C ALA A 646 -25.10 -18.50 -2.69
N ARG A 647 -24.57 -19.15 -1.64
CA ARG A 647 -25.30 -19.96 -0.67
C ARG A 647 -25.72 -19.20 0.58
N GLY A 648 -25.29 -17.93 0.68
CA GLY A 648 -25.54 -17.08 1.85
C GLY A 648 -24.54 -17.26 2.99
N ASN A 649 -23.44 -18.00 2.79
CA ASN A 649 -22.38 -18.07 3.80
C ASN A 649 -21.73 -16.70 3.93
N LEU A 650 -21.34 -16.38 5.15
CA LEU A 650 -20.79 -15.08 5.53
C LEU A 650 -19.29 -15.19 5.78
N TYR A 651 -18.54 -14.26 5.25
CA TYR A 651 -17.09 -14.18 5.41
C TYR A 651 -16.71 -12.83 5.96
N LEU A 652 -15.79 -12.81 6.94
CA LEU A 652 -15.29 -11.58 7.57
C LEU A 652 -13.79 -11.68 7.79
N THR A 653 -13.09 -10.56 7.69
CA THR A 653 -11.72 -10.44 8.21
C THR A 653 -11.75 -9.97 9.65
N VAL A 654 -10.92 -10.55 10.49
CA VAL A 654 -10.82 -10.24 11.93
C VAL A 654 -9.36 -10.38 12.41
N PRO A 655 -8.93 -9.66 13.47
CA PRO A 655 -7.54 -9.70 13.96
C PRO A 655 -7.25 -10.96 14.80
N LEU A 656 -7.88 -12.06 14.50
CA LEU A 656 -7.71 -13.31 15.25
C LEU A 656 -6.47 -14.07 14.80
N ARG A 657 -5.88 -14.79 15.73
CA ARG A 657 -4.82 -15.76 15.52
C ARG A 657 -5.01 -16.99 16.40
N PRO A 658 -4.38 -18.14 16.06
CA PRO A 658 -4.37 -19.31 16.92
C PRO A 658 -3.82 -18.98 18.31
N PRO A 659 -4.25 -19.68 19.38
CA PRO A 659 -3.81 -19.39 20.75
C PRO A 659 -2.35 -19.73 21.04
N ASP A 660 -1.74 -20.57 20.20
CA ASP A 660 -0.38 -21.08 20.33
C ASP A 660 0.63 -20.44 19.34
N ARG A 661 0.19 -19.44 18.55
CA ARG A 661 0.99 -18.93 17.45
C ARG A 661 0.76 -17.44 17.22
N ASP A 662 1.84 -16.67 17.20
CA ASP A 662 1.79 -15.23 16.95
C ASP A 662 1.91 -14.87 15.47
N PHE A 663 2.58 -15.70 14.68
CA PHE A 663 2.87 -15.46 13.27
C PHE A 663 2.50 -16.67 12.41
N PRO A 664 2.20 -16.48 11.11
CA PRO A 664 2.10 -17.60 10.16
C PRO A 664 3.37 -18.45 10.14
N ALA A 665 3.22 -19.73 9.82
CA ALA A 665 4.31 -20.71 9.82
C ALA A 665 5.51 -20.33 8.95
N PHE A 666 5.30 -19.56 7.89
CA PHE A 666 6.36 -19.01 7.05
C PHE A 666 7.47 -18.32 7.86
N PHE A 667 7.13 -17.70 8.98
CA PHE A 667 8.07 -16.93 9.81
C PHE A 667 8.79 -17.77 10.86
N ASP A 668 8.46 -19.06 10.99
CA ASP A 668 9.10 -19.94 11.97
C ASP A 668 10.62 -19.96 11.77
N GLY A 669 11.37 -19.57 12.80
CA GLY A 669 12.82 -19.44 12.77
C GLY A 669 13.40 -18.31 11.92
N LYS A 670 12.60 -17.57 11.12
CA LYS A 670 13.09 -16.48 10.27
C LYS A 670 13.20 -15.15 11.05
N LEU A 671 12.22 -14.81 11.88
CA LEU A 671 12.25 -13.58 12.67
C LEU A 671 13.41 -13.55 13.67
N ALA A 672 13.80 -14.70 14.21
CA ALA A 672 14.93 -14.81 15.12
C ALA A 672 16.30 -14.54 14.43
N LYS A 673 16.36 -14.63 13.11
CA LYS A 673 17.57 -14.38 12.31
C LYS A 673 17.71 -12.92 11.87
N LEU A 674 16.73 -12.08 12.16
CA LEU A 674 16.83 -10.65 11.85
C LEU A 674 18.00 -10.03 12.60
N PRO A 675 18.74 -9.08 11.99
CA PRO A 675 19.78 -8.31 12.67
C PRO A 675 19.29 -7.68 13.97
N ASP A 676 20.16 -7.55 14.97
CA ASP A 676 19.80 -6.97 16.27
C ASP A 676 19.25 -5.55 16.13
N SER A 677 19.70 -4.78 15.13
CA SER A 677 19.16 -3.46 14.83
C SER A 677 17.65 -3.49 14.53
N PHE A 678 17.11 -4.58 14.00
CA PHE A 678 15.68 -4.74 13.78
C PHE A 678 14.95 -5.25 15.02
N ARG A 679 15.60 -6.08 15.83
CA ARG A 679 15.03 -6.56 17.10
C ARG A 679 14.94 -5.45 18.14
N ASN A 680 15.88 -4.54 18.18
CA ASN A 680 15.96 -3.43 19.14
C ASN A 680 15.13 -2.20 18.74
N LEU A 681 14.63 -2.13 17.52
CA LEU A 681 13.72 -1.07 17.09
C LEU A 681 12.33 -1.17 17.71
N GLY A 682 12.10 -2.15 18.60
CA GLY A 682 10.91 -2.32 19.45
C GLY A 682 9.58 -2.38 18.68
N GLU A 683 9.52 -1.69 17.56
CA GLU A 683 8.36 -1.48 16.73
C GLU A 683 8.38 -2.33 15.44
N GLY A 684 9.54 -2.60 14.83
CA GLY A 684 9.60 -3.37 13.57
C GLY A 684 9.11 -4.80 13.72
N HIS A 685 9.46 -5.47 14.80
CA HIS A 685 8.97 -6.81 15.14
C HIS A 685 7.51 -6.77 15.58
N TYR A 686 7.12 -5.72 16.28
CA TYR A 686 5.79 -5.46 16.79
C TYR A 686 4.79 -5.23 15.66
N TRP A 687 5.14 -4.47 14.61
CA TRP A 687 4.27 -4.22 13.46
C TRP A 687 3.88 -5.49 12.71
N TYR A 688 4.79 -6.47 12.63
CA TYR A 688 4.49 -7.75 12.01
C TYR A 688 3.34 -8.49 12.69
N THR A 689 3.20 -8.35 14.00
CA THR A 689 2.10 -8.95 14.74
C THR A 689 0.74 -8.37 14.37
N TYR A 690 0.68 -7.11 13.96
CA TYR A 690 -0.58 -6.46 13.55
C TYR A 690 -0.91 -6.67 12.08
N MET A 691 0.04 -7.08 11.28
CA MET A 691 -0.19 -7.27 9.85
C MET A 691 -1.02 -8.50 9.54
N HIS A 692 -1.11 -9.45 10.46
CA HIS A 692 -1.80 -10.71 10.26
C HIS A 692 -3.13 -10.75 10.98
N GLY A 693 -4.16 -11.13 10.23
CA GLY A 693 -5.47 -11.47 10.73
C GLY A 693 -5.93 -12.81 10.19
N SER A 694 -7.20 -13.06 10.36
CA SER A 694 -7.87 -14.26 9.88
C SER A 694 -9.09 -13.92 9.06
N ILE A 695 -9.43 -14.79 8.12
CA ILE A 695 -10.75 -14.84 7.52
C ILE A 695 -11.57 -15.85 8.31
N VAL A 696 -12.79 -15.48 8.67
CA VAL A 696 -13.75 -16.35 9.36
C VAL A 696 -14.93 -16.57 8.44
N LYS A 697 -15.31 -17.85 8.26
CA LYS A 697 -16.53 -18.23 7.57
C LYS A 697 -17.59 -18.66 8.56
N PHE A 698 -18.79 -18.13 8.38
CA PHE A 698 -20.00 -18.55 9.07
C PHE A 698 -21.01 -19.10 8.06
N PRO A 699 -21.86 -20.03 8.49
CA PRO A 699 -23.03 -20.44 7.70
C PRO A 699 -24.03 -19.28 7.57
N PRO A 700 -25.10 -19.44 6.73
CA PRO A 700 -26.10 -18.38 6.54
C PRO A 700 -26.79 -17.92 7.84
N GLU A 701 -26.88 -18.80 8.86
CA GLU A 701 -27.43 -18.49 10.17
C GLU A 701 -26.54 -17.53 10.98
N GLY A 702 -25.25 -17.43 10.60
CA GLY A 702 -24.27 -16.55 11.23
C GLY A 702 -23.57 -17.15 12.45
N GLY A 703 -23.13 -16.29 13.34
CA GLY A 703 -22.39 -16.68 14.55
C GLY A 703 -22.07 -15.51 15.46
N ALA A 704 -21.13 -15.68 16.38
CA ALA A 704 -20.78 -14.65 17.36
C ALA A 704 -19.29 -14.65 17.70
N PHE A 705 -18.75 -13.47 17.96
CA PHE A 705 -17.46 -13.29 18.62
C PHE A 705 -17.68 -13.00 20.10
N LEU A 706 -16.89 -13.64 20.93
CA LEU A 706 -16.91 -13.48 22.39
C LEU A 706 -15.53 -12.96 22.81
N TRP A 707 -15.42 -11.64 22.81
CA TRP A 707 -14.18 -10.96 23.18
C TRP A 707 -14.02 -10.94 24.70
N GLN A 708 -12.79 -10.93 25.17
CA GLN A 708 -12.54 -10.66 26.58
C GLN A 708 -13.15 -9.31 26.96
N GLU A 709 -14.06 -9.33 27.92
CA GLU A 709 -14.75 -8.13 28.36
C GLU A 709 -13.85 -7.22 29.20
N THR A 710 -14.14 -5.94 29.13
CA THR A 710 -13.54 -4.91 29.98
C THR A 710 -14.66 -4.08 30.62
N PRO A 711 -14.34 -3.19 31.57
CA PRO A 711 -15.36 -2.29 32.13
C PRO A 711 -16.10 -1.45 31.07
N ARG A 712 -15.41 -1.11 29.98
CA ARG A 712 -15.94 -0.26 28.90
C ARG A 712 -16.51 -1.05 27.71
N GLU A 713 -16.13 -2.31 27.56
CA GLU A 713 -16.47 -3.11 26.38
C GLU A 713 -17.08 -4.43 26.85
N LYS A 714 -18.38 -4.59 26.63
CA LYS A 714 -19.14 -5.79 26.93
C LYS A 714 -19.57 -6.50 25.64
N ASN A 715 -19.74 -7.82 25.71
CA ASN A 715 -20.37 -8.56 24.64
C ASN A 715 -21.89 -8.36 24.71
N ASP A 716 -22.52 -8.10 23.57
CA ASP A 716 -23.97 -8.10 23.46
C ASP A 716 -24.43 -9.38 22.76
N LEU A 717 -25.14 -10.22 23.48
CA LEU A 717 -25.70 -11.45 22.96
C LEU A 717 -27.24 -11.37 22.89
N ALA A 718 -27.82 -10.19 23.05
CA ALA A 718 -29.26 -10.00 22.91
C ALA A 718 -29.74 -10.47 21.53
N GLY A 719 -30.77 -11.29 21.52
CA GLY A 719 -31.35 -11.86 20.31
C GLY A 719 -30.50 -12.94 19.64
N LEU A 720 -29.41 -13.42 20.25
CA LEU A 720 -28.66 -14.57 19.72
C LEU A 720 -29.55 -15.82 19.77
N PRO A 721 -29.81 -16.48 18.63
CA PRO A 721 -30.68 -17.67 18.59
C PRO A 721 -30.12 -18.83 19.44
N ASP A 722 -31.02 -19.60 20.08
CA ASP A 722 -30.59 -20.72 20.89
C ASP A 722 -29.82 -21.78 20.08
N ALA A 723 -30.20 -21.98 18.82
CA ALA A 723 -29.47 -22.85 17.92
C ALA A 723 -27.99 -22.42 17.73
N LEU A 724 -27.70 -21.11 17.71
CA LEU A 724 -26.34 -20.61 17.68
C LEU A 724 -25.65 -20.70 19.04
N LYS A 725 -26.36 -20.49 20.17
CA LYS A 725 -25.80 -20.69 21.51
C LYS A 725 -25.34 -22.13 21.75
N ALA A 726 -25.98 -23.09 21.09
CA ALA A 726 -25.62 -24.52 21.18
C ALA A 726 -24.42 -24.90 20.28
N LYS A 727 -23.98 -24.04 19.36
CA LYS A 727 -22.84 -24.33 18.48
C LYS A 727 -21.51 -24.33 19.25
N PRO A 728 -20.53 -25.11 18.78
CA PRO A 728 -19.19 -25.15 19.37
C PRO A 728 -18.53 -23.76 19.39
N ARG A 729 -17.66 -23.55 20.35
CA ARG A 729 -16.79 -22.37 20.48
C ARG A 729 -15.35 -22.77 20.23
N ALA A 730 -14.69 -22.05 19.33
CA ALA A 730 -13.27 -22.18 19.08
C ALA A 730 -12.50 -21.04 19.77
N LYS A 731 -11.38 -21.38 20.42
CA LYS A 731 -10.54 -20.41 21.15
C LYS A 731 -9.51 -19.80 20.24
N PHE A 732 -9.36 -18.49 20.34
CA PHE A 732 -8.37 -17.67 19.64
C PHE A 732 -7.79 -16.64 20.58
N GLN A 733 -6.81 -15.91 20.07
CA GLN A 733 -6.27 -14.73 20.72
C GLN A 733 -6.23 -13.58 19.71
N TYR A 734 -6.11 -12.35 20.20
CA TYR A 734 -5.93 -11.16 19.35
C TYR A 734 -5.09 -10.12 20.07
N PHE A 735 -4.47 -9.23 19.31
CA PHE A 735 -3.84 -8.05 19.88
C PHE A 735 -4.88 -6.98 20.14
N ARG A 736 -4.95 -6.51 21.35
CA ARG A 736 -5.86 -5.44 21.75
C ARG A 736 -5.21 -4.06 21.64
N ASP A 737 -4.05 -3.95 22.19
CA ASP A 737 -3.09 -2.85 22.04
C ASP A 737 -1.69 -3.41 22.32
N GLY A 738 -0.65 -2.64 22.04
CA GLY A 738 0.72 -3.10 22.23
C GLY A 738 1.12 -3.46 23.65
N ARG A 739 0.26 -3.25 24.61
CA ARG A 739 0.48 -3.56 26.02
C ARG A 739 -0.07 -4.93 26.43
N TYR A 740 -1.00 -5.48 25.63
CA TYR A 740 -1.71 -6.72 25.96
C TYR A 740 -1.73 -7.66 24.75
N PRO A 741 -0.59 -8.32 24.46
CA PRO A 741 -0.43 -9.09 23.23
C PRO A 741 -1.32 -10.32 23.12
N HIS A 742 -1.83 -10.87 24.21
CA HIS A 742 -2.55 -12.14 24.22
C HIS A 742 -3.92 -11.98 24.87
N THR A 743 -4.84 -11.35 24.15
CA THR A 743 -6.21 -11.20 24.65
C THR A 743 -7.10 -12.31 24.10
N PRO A 744 -7.71 -13.14 24.96
CA PRO A 744 -8.57 -14.24 24.52
C PRO A 744 -9.81 -13.77 23.77
N CYS A 745 -10.18 -14.55 22.76
CA CYS A 745 -11.44 -14.42 22.05
C CYS A 745 -11.96 -15.83 21.71
N GLU A 746 -13.27 -16.06 21.84
CA GLU A 746 -13.92 -17.27 21.36
C GLU A 746 -14.78 -16.91 20.14
N VAL A 747 -14.83 -17.82 19.17
CA VAL A 747 -15.69 -17.71 17.98
C VAL A 747 -16.71 -18.82 18.04
N GLN A 748 -17.99 -18.46 18.02
CA GLN A 748 -19.11 -19.39 18.10
C GLN A 748 -19.82 -19.52 16.75
N GLY A 749 -20.01 -20.75 16.28
CA GLY A 749 -20.76 -21.04 15.06
C GLY A 749 -19.99 -20.87 13.75
N ALA A 750 -18.69 -20.52 13.78
CA ALA A 750 -17.88 -20.49 12.58
C ALA A 750 -17.66 -21.91 12.02
N GLU A 751 -17.67 -22.04 10.70
CA GLU A 751 -17.29 -23.27 10.02
C GLU A 751 -15.80 -23.45 9.98
N TRP A 752 -15.06 -22.35 9.76
CA TRP A 752 -13.59 -22.33 9.82
C TRP A 752 -13.05 -20.90 10.07
N VAL A 753 -11.82 -20.86 10.54
CA VAL A 753 -11.01 -19.65 10.70
C VAL A 753 -9.66 -19.91 10.06
N ARG A 754 -9.27 -19.07 9.08
CA ARG A 754 -7.99 -19.17 8.39
C ARG A 754 -7.09 -18.01 8.77
N PHE A 755 -6.02 -18.31 9.49
CA PHE A 755 -4.99 -17.35 9.87
C PHE A 755 -3.97 -17.15 8.74
N GLY A 756 -3.46 -15.92 8.58
CA GLY A 756 -2.45 -15.54 7.61
C GLY A 756 -2.92 -14.52 6.58
N TYR A 757 -4.18 -14.09 6.64
CA TYR A 757 -4.64 -12.94 5.87
C TYR A 757 -3.82 -11.71 6.25
N SER A 758 -3.23 -11.05 5.26
CA SER A 758 -2.44 -9.84 5.43
C SER A 758 -2.48 -8.97 4.16
N PRO A 759 -2.42 -7.67 4.27
CA PRO A 759 -2.29 -6.91 5.50
C PRO A 759 -3.65 -6.78 6.20
N TYR A 760 -3.70 -7.05 7.47
CA TYR A 760 -4.84 -6.74 8.31
C TYR A 760 -4.61 -5.39 8.99
N SER A 761 -5.51 -4.46 8.78
CA SER A 761 -5.41 -3.15 9.42
C SER A 761 -6.42 -3.01 10.54
N GLU A 762 -5.95 -2.90 11.75
CA GLU A 762 -6.75 -2.40 12.87
C GLU A 762 -6.22 -1.04 13.30
N THR A 763 -7.03 -0.01 13.14
CA THR A 763 -6.54 1.35 13.11
C THR A 763 -6.52 2.09 14.42
N TYR A 764 -7.39 1.80 15.34
CA TYR A 764 -7.69 2.81 16.37
C TYR A 764 -7.24 2.48 17.78
N ASN A 765 -6.94 1.26 18.12
CA ASN A 765 -6.76 0.86 19.52
C ASN A 765 -5.39 0.32 19.89
N VAL A 766 -4.42 0.43 19.01
CA VAL A 766 -3.13 -0.22 19.20
C VAL A 766 -2.08 0.69 19.78
N GLY A 767 -2.46 1.87 20.24
CA GLY A 767 -1.51 2.83 20.79
C GLY A 767 -0.52 3.38 19.76
N THR A 768 -0.79 3.17 18.47
CA THR A 768 0.00 3.76 17.39
C THR A 768 -0.45 5.19 17.16
N PRO A 769 0.48 6.13 17.00
CA PRO A 769 0.14 7.53 16.81
C PRO A 769 -0.35 7.87 15.39
N ALA A 770 -0.54 6.86 14.54
CA ALA A 770 -0.87 7.07 13.13
C ALA A 770 -2.26 6.50 12.80
N CYS A 771 -3.10 7.29 12.13
CA CYS A 771 -4.33 6.82 11.51
C CYS A 771 -3.97 5.92 10.34
N MET A 772 -4.40 4.66 10.38
CA MET A 772 -4.44 3.82 9.20
C MET A 772 -5.79 3.97 8.53
N CYS A 773 -5.76 4.54 7.37
CA CYS A 773 -6.96 4.77 6.59
C CYS A 773 -6.97 3.91 5.33
N GLU A 774 -6.22 2.81 5.31
CA GLU A 774 -6.17 1.89 4.19
C GLU A 774 -6.86 0.58 4.54
N GLY A 775 -7.86 0.24 3.76
CA GLY A 775 -8.50 -1.04 3.82
C GLY A 775 -7.74 -2.08 3.01
N THR A 776 -8.02 -3.32 3.30
CA THR A 776 -7.62 -4.47 2.50
C THR A 776 -8.85 -5.28 2.17
N GLY A 777 -8.82 -6.03 1.10
CA GLY A 777 -9.98 -6.77 0.67
C GLY A 777 -9.64 -8.11 0.06
N PHE A 778 -10.54 -9.04 0.30
CA PHE A 778 -10.59 -10.33 -0.35
C PHE A 778 -11.89 -10.44 -1.16
N ASP A 779 -11.98 -11.42 -2.03
CA ASP A 779 -13.19 -11.66 -2.79
C ASP A 779 -13.61 -13.14 -2.71
N VAL A 780 -14.89 -13.37 -2.93
CA VAL A 780 -15.50 -14.70 -2.98
C VAL A 780 -16.19 -14.85 -4.31
N ASP A 781 -15.81 -15.86 -5.07
CA ASP A 781 -16.38 -16.11 -6.36
C ASP A 781 -17.76 -16.83 -6.27
N PRO A 782 -18.49 -16.99 -7.38
CA PRO A 782 -19.81 -17.65 -7.37
C PRO A 782 -19.80 -19.10 -6.87
N PHE A 783 -18.67 -19.77 -6.90
CA PHE A 783 -18.51 -21.11 -6.32
C PHE A 783 -18.31 -21.11 -4.80
N GLY A 784 -17.99 -19.95 -4.22
CA GLY A 784 -17.59 -19.83 -2.80
C GLY A 784 -16.10 -20.04 -2.59
N ARG A 785 -15.26 -19.98 -3.65
CA ARG A 785 -13.80 -19.97 -3.49
C ARG A 785 -13.37 -18.59 -3.00
N VAL A 786 -12.45 -18.55 -2.04
CA VAL A 786 -11.98 -17.34 -1.39
C VAL A 786 -10.60 -16.99 -1.90
N PHE A 787 -10.45 -15.81 -2.47
CA PHE A 787 -9.19 -15.25 -2.98
C PHE A 787 -8.76 -14.13 -2.05
N PHE A 788 -7.59 -14.23 -1.44
CA PHE A 788 -7.17 -13.24 -0.45
C PHE A 788 -5.68 -12.95 -0.50
N PRO A 789 -5.27 -11.69 -0.20
CA PRO A 789 -3.87 -11.32 -0.16
C PRO A 789 -3.17 -11.89 1.07
N ASN A 790 -1.93 -12.31 0.86
CA ASN A 790 -0.94 -12.58 1.88
C ASN A 790 0.28 -11.69 1.58
N LEU A 791 0.22 -10.45 2.05
CA LEU A 791 1.25 -9.44 1.78
C LEU A 791 2.62 -9.91 2.22
N CYS A 792 2.74 -10.54 3.38
CA CYS A 792 4.04 -10.92 3.92
C CYS A 792 4.77 -11.98 3.09
N GLN A 793 4.09 -12.59 2.14
CA GLN A 793 4.68 -13.45 1.12
C GLN A 793 4.44 -12.94 -0.31
N PHE A 794 3.90 -11.74 -0.47
CA PHE A 794 3.66 -11.08 -1.77
C PHE A 794 2.85 -11.93 -2.74
N ARG A 795 1.82 -12.62 -2.22
CA ARG A 795 1.02 -13.55 -3.00
C ARG A 795 -0.48 -13.44 -2.71
N ILE A 796 -1.25 -14.02 -3.57
CA ILE A 796 -2.67 -14.30 -3.36
C ILE A 796 -2.81 -15.80 -3.05
N GLU A 797 -3.59 -16.11 -2.05
CA GLU A 797 -3.98 -17.48 -1.71
C GLU A 797 -5.43 -17.72 -2.12
N VAL A 798 -5.70 -18.94 -2.58
CA VAL A 798 -7.04 -19.37 -3.00
C VAL A 798 -7.40 -20.63 -2.25
N VAL A 799 -8.57 -20.62 -1.62
CA VAL A 799 -9.13 -21.78 -0.93
C VAL A 799 -10.56 -22.04 -1.38
N ASP A 800 -11.00 -23.29 -1.26
CA ASP A 800 -12.41 -23.61 -1.47
C ASP A 800 -13.28 -23.28 -0.24
N THR A 801 -14.57 -23.48 -0.37
CA THR A 801 -15.53 -23.14 0.70
C THR A 801 -15.40 -24.04 1.94
N ASN A 802 -14.63 -25.15 1.89
CA ASN A 802 -14.26 -26.00 3.03
C ASN A 802 -12.84 -25.69 3.55
N ASN A 803 -12.23 -24.58 3.09
CA ASN A 803 -10.87 -24.15 3.45
C ASN A 803 -9.74 -25.07 2.94
N ASN A 804 -9.99 -25.93 1.92
CA ASN A 804 -8.90 -26.66 1.29
C ASN A 804 -8.10 -25.73 0.37
N PRO A 805 -6.76 -25.75 0.40
CA PRO A 805 -5.92 -24.95 -0.50
C PRO A 805 -6.13 -25.36 -1.97
N ILE A 806 -6.37 -24.38 -2.83
CA ILE A 806 -6.47 -24.57 -4.29
C ILE A 806 -5.20 -24.15 -4.98
N ALA A 807 -4.83 -22.88 -4.85
CA ALA A 807 -3.69 -22.32 -5.56
C ALA A 807 -3.07 -21.16 -4.76
N THR A 808 -1.83 -20.86 -5.08
CA THR A 808 -1.17 -19.61 -4.67
C THR A 808 -0.49 -19.01 -5.90
N PHE A 809 -0.54 -17.68 -6.02
CA PHE A 809 0.15 -16.97 -7.09
C PHE A 809 0.61 -15.60 -6.63
N GLY A 810 1.64 -15.11 -7.28
CA GLY A 810 2.30 -13.86 -6.94
C GLY A 810 3.57 -14.10 -6.13
N ARG A 811 4.54 -13.21 -6.36
CA ARG A 811 5.80 -13.12 -5.64
C ARG A 811 6.25 -11.68 -5.62
N TYR A 812 7.16 -11.37 -4.70
CA TYR A 812 7.72 -10.02 -4.66
C TYR A 812 8.29 -9.61 -6.02
N GLY A 813 7.90 -8.42 -6.44
CA GLY A 813 8.43 -7.74 -7.60
C GLY A 813 8.12 -6.25 -7.53
N ASN A 814 9.15 -5.40 -7.61
CA ASN A 814 8.96 -3.96 -7.64
C ASN A 814 8.33 -3.49 -8.98
N GLN A 815 8.22 -2.19 -9.19
CA GLN A 815 7.57 -1.62 -10.37
C GLN A 815 8.21 -2.07 -11.69
N ASP A 816 9.52 -2.37 -11.70
CA ASP A 816 10.26 -2.83 -12.88
C ASP A 816 10.18 -4.33 -13.11
N SER A 817 9.51 -5.06 -12.24
CA SER A 817 9.32 -6.50 -12.41
C SER A 817 8.06 -6.75 -13.23
N GLY A 818 8.21 -7.43 -14.36
CA GLY A 818 7.13 -7.74 -15.28
C GLY A 818 6.80 -6.63 -16.29
N GLY A 819 6.18 -7.01 -17.40
CA GLY A 819 5.84 -6.10 -18.51
C GLY A 819 7.01 -5.77 -19.43
N PRO A 820 6.83 -4.87 -20.41
CA PRO A 820 7.82 -4.57 -21.44
C PRO A 820 9.13 -3.97 -20.91
N ALA A 821 9.10 -3.37 -19.73
CA ALA A 821 10.27 -2.75 -19.09
C ALA A 821 10.97 -3.68 -18.09
N ALA A 822 10.57 -4.96 -18.00
CA ALA A 822 11.15 -5.91 -17.04
C ALA A 822 12.66 -6.08 -17.24
N ARG A 823 13.40 -5.95 -16.13
CA ARG A 823 14.84 -6.21 -16.08
C ARG A 823 15.09 -7.47 -15.29
N GLY A 824 15.87 -8.37 -15.85
CA GLY A 824 16.18 -9.67 -15.24
C GLY A 824 15.02 -10.67 -15.32
N LYS A 825 15.14 -11.81 -14.59
CA LYS A 825 14.09 -12.81 -14.51
C LYS A 825 12.94 -12.28 -13.65
N ALA A 826 11.84 -11.92 -14.28
CA ALA A 826 10.64 -11.49 -13.57
C ALA A 826 9.98 -12.65 -12.83
N PRO A 827 9.38 -12.43 -11.66
CA PRO A 827 8.43 -13.36 -11.06
C PRO A 827 7.25 -13.63 -11.99
N ASP A 828 6.64 -14.80 -11.87
CA ASP A 828 5.48 -15.17 -12.72
C ASP A 828 4.32 -14.17 -12.59
N VAL A 829 4.02 -13.71 -11.37
CA VAL A 829 3.09 -12.60 -11.11
C VAL A 829 3.78 -11.65 -10.12
N PRO A 830 4.40 -10.55 -10.58
CA PRO A 830 5.14 -9.66 -9.70
C PRO A 830 4.22 -8.71 -8.94
N LEU A 831 4.30 -8.74 -7.60
CA LEU A 831 3.53 -7.91 -6.68
C LEU A 831 4.46 -7.20 -5.69
N ALA A 832 4.31 -5.90 -5.55
CA ALA A 832 5.09 -5.10 -4.60
C ALA A 832 4.34 -4.88 -3.28
N TRP A 833 3.00 -4.73 -3.33
CA TRP A 833 2.18 -4.55 -2.12
C TRP A 833 0.72 -4.93 -2.40
N PRO A 834 0.39 -6.25 -2.47
CA PRO A 834 -0.97 -6.69 -2.72
C PRO A 834 -1.89 -6.37 -1.54
N THR A 835 -2.96 -5.63 -1.79
CA THR A 835 -3.92 -5.21 -0.75
C THR A 835 -5.34 -5.68 -1.00
N TYR A 836 -5.76 -5.71 -2.25
CA TYR A 836 -7.12 -6.10 -2.65
C TYR A 836 -7.08 -7.12 -3.77
N VAL A 837 -8.07 -7.99 -3.77
CA VAL A 837 -8.35 -8.84 -4.92
C VAL A 837 -9.84 -8.76 -5.27
N ALA A 838 -10.14 -8.70 -6.55
CA ALA A 838 -11.48 -8.90 -7.12
C ALA A 838 -11.39 -9.97 -8.17
N VAL A 839 -12.46 -10.74 -8.37
CA VAL A 839 -12.41 -11.94 -9.23
C VAL A 839 -13.59 -11.96 -10.19
N SER A 840 -13.31 -12.14 -11.48
CA SER A 840 -14.30 -12.53 -12.49
C SER A 840 -14.27 -14.05 -12.71
N ASP A 841 -15.02 -14.54 -13.69
CA ASP A 841 -15.03 -15.98 -14.03
C ASP A 841 -13.73 -16.43 -14.71
N THR A 842 -12.95 -15.48 -15.20
CA THR A 842 -11.75 -15.76 -15.99
C THR A 842 -10.49 -15.16 -15.44
N HIS A 843 -10.57 -14.11 -14.61
CA HIS A 843 -9.43 -13.39 -14.10
C HIS A 843 -9.54 -13.03 -12.61
N ALA A 844 -8.38 -12.97 -11.96
CA ALA A 844 -8.21 -12.26 -10.70
C ALA A 844 -7.53 -10.91 -10.99
N TYR A 845 -8.00 -9.87 -10.32
CA TYR A 845 -7.46 -8.51 -10.36
C TYR A 845 -6.87 -8.21 -8.99
N VAL A 846 -5.59 -7.89 -8.93
CA VAL A 846 -4.88 -7.65 -7.68
C VAL A 846 -4.39 -6.22 -7.62
N SER A 847 -4.86 -5.49 -6.62
CA SER A 847 -4.37 -4.13 -6.34
C SER A 847 -2.94 -4.21 -5.80
N ASP A 848 -1.98 -3.68 -6.54
CA ASP A 848 -0.56 -3.57 -6.18
C ASP A 848 -0.24 -2.11 -5.86
N THR A 849 -0.51 -1.71 -4.62
CA THR A 849 -0.49 -0.29 -4.20
C THR A 849 0.88 0.35 -4.37
N VAL A 850 1.95 -0.31 -3.95
CA VAL A 850 3.34 0.19 -4.11
C VAL A 850 3.79 0.12 -5.56
N GLY A 851 3.32 -0.88 -6.30
CA GLY A 851 3.55 -1.00 -7.73
C GLY A 851 2.79 0.04 -8.57
N LEU A 852 1.84 0.77 -7.98
CA LEU A 852 0.95 1.73 -8.64
C LEU A 852 0.22 1.13 -9.85
N ARG A 853 -0.30 -0.10 -9.70
CA ARG A 853 -0.89 -0.88 -10.79
C ARG A 853 -1.89 -1.91 -10.28
N VAL A 854 -2.71 -2.44 -11.17
CA VAL A 854 -3.51 -3.62 -10.92
C VAL A 854 -2.96 -4.78 -11.74
N ALA A 855 -2.56 -5.87 -11.09
CA ALA A 855 -2.16 -7.07 -11.80
C ALA A 855 -3.42 -7.83 -12.23
N ARG A 856 -3.53 -8.11 -13.52
CA ARG A 856 -4.53 -9.00 -14.11
C ARG A 856 -3.92 -10.37 -14.28
N VAL A 857 -4.58 -11.38 -13.70
CA VAL A 857 -4.10 -12.77 -13.67
C VAL A 857 -5.18 -13.66 -14.22
N ARG A 858 -4.91 -14.37 -15.30
CA ARG A 858 -5.85 -15.30 -15.90
C ARG A 858 -5.98 -16.55 -15.02
N LEU A 859 -7.19 -16.95 -14.73
CA LEU A 859 -7.53 -18.17 -13.99
C LEU A 859 -7.74 -19.33 -14.98
N GLY A 860 -6.63 -19.85 -15.52
CA GLY A 860 -6.63 -21.00 -16.40
C GLY A 860 -6.83 -22.32 -15.65
N ALA A 861 -6.70 -23.43 -16.37
CA ALA A 861 -6.74 -24.78 -15.84
C ALA A 861 -5.60 -25.63 -16.40
N CYS A 862 -5.15 -26.64 -15.66
CA CYS A 862 -4.20 -27.63 -16.16
C CYS A 862 -4.84 -28.55 -17.19
N ALA A 863 -6.08 -28.95 -16.98
CA ALA A 863 -6.89 -29.68 -17.94
C ALA A 863 -8.32 -29.15 -17.99
N GLU A 864 -8.89 -29.12 -19.17
CA GLU A 864 -10.24 -28.62 -19.41
C GLU A 864 -10.93 -29.51 -20.45
N ALA A 865 -12.22 -29.80 -20.24
CA ALA A 865 -13.04 -30.52 -21.20
C ALA A 865 -14.48 -30.03 -21.15
N THR A 866 -15.14 -30.04 -22.30
CA THR A 866 -16.56 -29.72 -22.46
C THR A 866 -17.33 -30.91 -22.99
N CYS A 867 -18.60 -31.00 -22.64
CA CYS A 867 -19.54 -31.95 -23.27
C CYS A 867 -20.91 -31.30 -23.44
N ASP A 868 -21.60 -31.69 -24.51
CA ASP A 868 -22.98 -31.33 -24.74
C ASP A 868 -23.91 -32.21 -23.89
N ILE A 869 -25.07 -31.66 -23.54
CA ILE A 869 -26.09 -32.42 -22.80
C ILE A 869 -26.84 -33.32 -23.81
N GLN A 870 -26.66 -34.63 -23.59
CA GLN A 870 -27.35 -35.60 -24.43
C GLN A 870 -28.83 -35.74 -24.01
N GLU A 871 -29.73 -35.60 -24.95
CA GLU A 871 -31.13 -36.03 -24.78
C GLU A 871 -31.12 -37.56 -24.75
N LYS A 872 -31.76 -38.14 -23.74
CA LYS A 872 -31.97 -39.58 -23.72
C LYS A 872 -33.04 -39.90 -24.74
N GLU A 873 -32.70 -40.75 -25.76
CA GLU A 873 -33.68 -41.35 -26.64
C GLU A 873 -34.74 -42.18 -25.89
#